data_3456b7c192e1138a48e85dc74ec217b9
#
_entry.id   3456b7c192e1138a48e85dc74ec217b9
#
_cell.length_a   1.000
_cell.length_b   1.000
_cell.length_c   1.000
_cell.angle_alpha   90.00
_cell.angle_beta   90.00
_cell.angle_gamma   90.00
#
_symmetry.space_group_name_H-M   'P 1'
#
loop_
_entity.id
_entity.type
_entity.pdbx_description
1 polymer ?
#
loop_
_entity_poly.entity_id
_entity_poly.type
_entity_poly.pdbx_seq_one_letter_code
_entity_poly.pdbx_strand_id
1 'polypeptide(L)'
;MQMRRRYFLAAGLTCLALLSAGCYEPDRPAPGAAANMPDEDGYRLWLRYAPPGRSVDQYLRLIRLIVVQGDSATSRIIRKELSSALNMMFGSAVPVSGTWTRRPAVIVGTPATSEAIRGMKWMDDLTATGPEGFIIRSTRMEGRPVIVIASAGEIGALYGTFHFLRLLQTGQSIQDLSIVERPRMQLRLLNHWDNLDGSIERGYAGRSLWQWSELPGRLDSRYTDYARVNASVGINGAVINNVNADVRILTGEYLRKVAALADLWRPYGIRVYLSANFAAPLRPGGLPTADPLDPAVADWWKAKADEIYRLIPDFGGFLVKANSEGQPGPKDYGRTHAEGANMLADALAPHGGIVIWRAFVYDEDVDPDRVKRAYIEFTGLDGQFRPNVAVQAKNGPIDFQPREPFHPLFGGMKQTPVLAELQATQEYLGQANHLVYHGTMWKEFLDSDTFARGAGSTVGRVLEGAVHPCRITGIVSVVNPGLDTNWCGHHFSQANWYAFGRLAWNHQLSARQIAEEWVRMTFTNDDLTVNVIRDMMMSSWETYVSYTMPLGLHHLIGSDHYAPMPENDTAPREDWTAVFYHRADAGGIGFDRTKRGNKAVEQYFPPVCGLFDSLATCPEKFLLWFHRCSWDYRMKSGKTLWQELYEKYYSGAEQASAMQGTWQSLAGRIDTRRHKEVTERLAIQAADSAKWRDHILQYFQQFSGMPITPP
;
A
#
# COMPACT_ATOMS: atom_id res chain seq x y z
N MET A 1 -47.52 46.72 11.07
CA MET A 1 -48.88 46.16 10.89
C MET A 1 -48.82 44.78 11.50
N GLN A 2 -49.08 44.70 12.75
CA GLN A 2 -50.23 44.17 13.51
C GLN A 2 -50.49 42.67 13.19
N MET A 3 -50.11 41.84 14.16
CA MET A 3 -50.96 41.15 15.17
C MET A 3 -51.77 39.98 14.58
N ARG A 4 -51.74 38.78 15.16
CA ARG A 4 -52.32 38.37 16.46
C ARG A 4 -51.92 36.95 16.88
N ARG A 5 -51.64 36.79 18.16
CA ARG A 5 -51.61 35.56 18.97
C ARG A 5 -53.03 34.93 19.05
N ARG A 6 -53.09 33.62 19.23
CA ARG A 6 -54.09 32.96 20.09
C ARG A 6 -53.56 31.71 20.76
N TYR A 7 -53.59 31.70 22.07
CA TYR A 7 -53.48 30.58 22.99
C TYR A 7 -54.76 29.77 23.01
N PHE A 8 -54.68 28.45 23.26
CA PHE A 8 -55.68 27.71 24.00
C PHE A 8 -55.01 26.64 24.88
N LEU A 9 -55.26 26.72 26.18
CA LEU A 9 -55.10 25.67 27.21
C LEU A 9 -56.29 24.75 27.17
N ALA A 10 -56.09 23.46 27.46
CA ALA A 10 -56.83 22.73 28.50
C ALA A 10 -56.48 21.24 28.55
N ALA A 11 -56.11 20.88 29.71
CA ALA A 11 -56.66 19.79 30.55
C ALA A 11 -56.16 18.34 30.27
N GLY A 12 -55.55 17.83 31.32
CA GLY A 12 -54.97 16.53 31.49
C GLY A 12 -55.97 15.37 31.59
N LEU A 13 -55.46 14.20 31.33
CA LEU A 13 -55.93 12.94 31.91
C LEU A 13 -54.76 11.99 32.10
N THR A 14 -54.51 11.64 33.35
CA THR A 14 -53.54 10.67 33.80
C THR A 14 -54.01 9.29 33.43
N CYS A 15 -53.26 8.55 32.59
CA CYS A 15 -53.37 7.09 32.48
C CYS A 15 -52.01 6.47 32.82
N LEU A 16 -51.96 5.83 33.99
CA LEU A 16 -50.91 4.92 34.38
C LEU A 16 -50.98 3.69 33.47
N ALA A 17 -50.03 3.53 32.59
CA ALA A 17 -49.79 2.26 31.91
C ALA A 17 -48.49 1.66 32.45
N LEU A 18 -48.60 0.54 33.11
CA LEU A 18 -47.51 -0.34 33.56
C LEU A 18 -46.70 -0.77 32.33
N LEU A 19 -45.48 -0.22 32.18
CA LEU A 19 -44.49 -0.75 31.27
C LEU A 19 -43.83 -1.98 31.91
N SER A 20 -44.27 -3.16 31.49
CA SER A 20 -43.48 -4.39 31.63
C SER A 20 -42.24 -4.25 30.75
N ALA A 21 -41.09 -4.07 31.39
CA ALA A 21 -39.81 -4.21 30.72
C ALA A 21 -39.60 -5.68 30.28
N GLY A 22 -40.01 -6.00 29.07
CA GLY A 22 -39.56 -7.19 28.39
C GLY A 22 -38.10 -7.01 28.01
N CYS A 23 -37.21 -7.77 28.67
CA CYS A 23 -35.85 -7.95 28.21
C CYS A 23 -35.91 -8.50 26.79
N TYR A 24 -35.52 -7.67 25.81
CA TYR A 24 -35.26 -8.14 24.46
C TYR A 24 -33.96 -8.94 24.53
N GLU A 25 -34.05 -10.27 24.67
CA GLU A 25 -32.93 -11.14 24.33
C GLU A 25 -32.78 -11.09 22.82
N PRO A 26 -31.59 -10.71 22.29
CA PRO A 26 -31.39 -10.85 20.85
C PRO A 26 -31.48 -12.33 20.48
N ASP A 27 -32.34 -12.67 19.54
CA ASP A 27 -32.45 -13.99 18.95
C ASP A 27 -31.06 -14.56 18.68
N ARG A 28 -30.70 -15.59 19.44
CA ARG A 28 -29.52 -16.41 19.11
C ARG A 28 -29.84 -17.06 17.77
N PRO A 29 -29.02 -16.80 16.72
CA PRO A 29 -29.21 -17.49 15.46
C PRO A 29 -29.08 -19.00 15.71
N ALA A 30 -30.00 -19.74 15.14
CA ALA A 30 -30.05 -21.19 15.25
C ALA A 30 -28.66 -21.79 14.92
N PRO A 31 -28.14 -22.75 15.70
CA PRO A 31 -26.91 -23.47 15.42
C PRO A 31 -27.16 -24.45 14.28
N GLY A 32 -27.00 -24.02 13.05
CA GLY A 32 -27.32 -24.84 11.89
C GLY A 32 -26.49 -24.65 10.63
N ALA A 33 -25.62 -23.62 10.56
CA ALA A 33 -24.86 -23.33 9.34
C ALA A 33 -23.35 -23.51 9.46
N ALA A 34 -22.81 -23.83 10.64
CA ALA A 34 -21.37 -23.86 10.89
C ALA A 34 -20.66 -25.20 10.53
N ALA A 35 -21.40 -26.22 10.13
CA ALA A 35 -20.89 -27.58 10.18
C ALA A 35 -19.98 -28.00 9.00
N ASN A 36 -19.75 -27.21 7.93
CA ASN A 36 -18.97 -27.66 6.77
C ASN A 36 -18.28 -26.53 5.97
N MET A 37 -17.74 -25.51 6.60
CA MET A 37 -16.79 -24.66 5.87
C MET A 37 -15.44 -25.39 5.79
N PRO A 38 -14.90 -25.63 4.58
CA PRO A 38 -13.57 -26.20 4.46
C PRO A 38 -12.54 -25.24 5.06
N ASP A 39 -11.62 -25.76 5.85
CA ASP A 39 -10.51 -24.99 6.39
C ASP A 39 -9.69 -24.39 5.26
N GLU A 40 -9.31 -23.13 5.42
CA GLU A 40 -8.46 -22.39 4.50
C GLU A 40 -7.21 -21.89 5.22
N ASP A 41 -6.11 -21.87 4.47
CA ASP A 41 -4.78 -21.51 5.01
C ASP A 41 -4.31 -20.10 4.62
N GLY A 42 -5.11 -19.39 3.84
CA GLY A 42 -4.78 -18.06 3.33
C GLY A 42 -3.84 -18.04 2.12
N TYR A 43 -3.37 -19.19 1.62
CA TYR A 43 -2.45 -19.27 0.47
C TYR A 43 -3.01 -18.62 -0.78
N ARG A 44 -4.31 -18.78 -1.05
CA ARG A 44 -4.98 -18.25 -2.25
C ARG A 44 -5.20 -16.74 -2.21
N LEU A 45 -4.92 -16.09 -1.08
CA LEU A 45 -5.13 -14.66 -0.90
C LEU A 45 -6.58 -14.28 -1.26
N TRP A 46 -6.79 -13.24 -2.05
CA TRP A 46 -8.09 -12.82 -2.58
C TRP A 46 -8.49 -13.49 -3.91
N LEU A 47 -7.68 -14.42 -4.43
CA LEU A 47 -8.00 -15.25 -5.60
C LEU A 47 -8.58 -16.63 -5.19
N ARG A 48 -9.39 -16.60 -4.18
CA ARG A 48 -10.01 -17.78 -3.56
C ARG A 48 -11.10 -18.39 -4.43
N TYR A 49 -11.83 -17.56 -5.19
CA TYR A 49 -12.92 -17.95 -6.08
C TYR A 49 -13.99 -18.83 -5.42
N ALA A 50 -14.34 -18.52 -4.18
CA ALA A 50 -15.44 -19.20 -3.49
C ALA A 50 -16.78 -18.89 -4.16
N PRO A 51 -17.76 -19.80 -4.08
CA PRO A 51 -19.08 -19.54 -4.63
C PRO A 51 -19.71 -18.25 -4.06
N PRO A 52 -20.18 -17.32 -4.92
CA PRO A 52 -20.75 -16.04 -4.48
C PRO A 52 -22.19 -16.14 -3.96
N GLY A 53 -22.61 -17.29 -3.47
CA GLY A 53 -23.91 -17.49 -2.88
C GLY A 53 -25.07 -17.41 -3.90
N ARG A 54 -26.11 -16.65 -3.57
CA ARG A 54 -27.35 -16.57 -4.40
C ARG A 54 -27.13 -16.01 -5.81
N SER A 55 -26.02 -15.34 -6.08
CA SER A 55 -25.71 -14.76 -7.40
C SER A 55 -25.31 -15.80 -8.45
N VAL A 56 -24.95 -17.03 -8.07
CA VAL A 56 -24.50 -18.09 -8.99
C VAL A 56 -25.51 -18.37 -10.10
N ASP A 57 -26.79 -18.52 -9.77
CA ASP A 57 -27.85 -18.82 -10.77
C ASP A 57 -28.01 -17.69 -11.79
N GLN A 58 -27.84 -16.44 -11.38
CA GLN A 58 -27.88 -15.30 -12.28
C GLN A 58 -26.68 -15.33 -13.23
N TYR A 59 -25.49 -15.60 -12.72
CA TYR A 59 -24.27 -15.66 -13.52
C TYR A 59 -24.32 -16.82 -14.51
N LEU A 60 -24.80 -17.99 -14.10
CA LEU A 60 -24.97 -19.15 -14.98
C LEU A 60 -25.92 -18.90 -16.17
N ARG A 61 -26.89 -17.97 -16.05
CA ARG A 61 -27.76 -17.60 -17.17
C ARG A 61 -27.04 -16.75 -18.21
N LEU A 62 -26.07 -15.90 -17.80
CA LEU A 62 -25.38 -14.95 -18.65
C LEU A 62 -24.03 -15.46 -19.16
N ILE A 63 -23.45 -16.48 -18.49
CA ILE A 63 -22.13 -17.04 -18.81
C ILE A 63 -22.26 -18.52 -19.14
N ARG A 64 -22.48 -18.85 -20.42
CA ARG A 64 -22.60 -20.22 -20.94
C ARG A 64 -21.42 -20.63 -21.82
N LEU A 65 -20.54 -19.67 -22.11
CA LEU A 65 -19.38 -19.84 -22.96
C LEU A 65 -18.32 -18.79 -22.60
N ILE A 66 -17.06 -19.19 -22.58
CA ILE A 66 -15.90 -18.31 -22.52
C ILE A 66 -15.30 -18.24 -23.92
N VAL A 67 -15.15 -17.04 -24.49
CA VAL A 67 -14.52 -16.82 -25.80
C VAL A 67 -13.26 -15.99 -25.60
N VAL A 68 -12.11 -16.56 -25.86
CA VAL A 68 -10.81 -15.87 -25.84
C VAL A 68 -10.09 -16.22 -27.14
N GLN A 69 -9.95 -15.20 -28.00
CA GLN A 69 -9.23 -15.34 -29.26
C GLN A 69 -7.74 -14.98 -29.07
N GLY A 70 -6.90 -15.43 -29.98
CA GLY A 70 -5.45 -15.28 -29.89
C GLY A 70 -4.76 -16.45 -29.17
N ASP A 71 -3.45 -16.56 -29.36
CA ASP A 71 -2.65 -17.67 -28.82
C ASP A 71 -1.34 -17.21 -28.15
N SER A 72 -1.29 -15.94 -27.73
CA SER A 72 -0.19 -15.43 -26.91
C SER A 72 -0.15 -16.09 -25.51
N ALA A 73 0.96 -15.96 -24.81
CA ALA A 73 1.08 -16.43 -23.44
C ALA A 73 0.01 -15.76 -22.53
N THR A 74 -0.25 -14.46 -22.71
CA THR A 74 -1.28 -13.72 -21.96
C THR A 74 -2.69 -14.21 -22.28
N SER A 75 -3.03 -14.47 -23.55
CA SER A 75 -4.33 -15.06 -23.94
C SER A 75 -4.54 -16.44 -23.30
N ARG A 76 -3.49 -17.28 -23.23
CA ARG A 76 -3.57 -18.56 -22.54
C ARG A 76 -3.80 -18.44 -21.04
N ILE A 77 -3.17 -17.44 -20.39
CA ILE A 77 -3.40 -17.11 -18.98
C ILE A 77 -4.86 -16.67 -18.76
N ILE A 78 -5.39 -15.78 -19.58
CA ILE A 78 -6.79 -15.33 -19.49
C ILE A 78 -7.75 -16.52 -19.58
N ARG A 79 -7.55 -17.43 -20.55
CA ARG A 79 -8.39 -18.64 -20.67
C ARG A 79 -8.32 -19.51 -19.41
N LYS A 80 -7.11 -19.79 -18.93
CA LYS A 80 -6.88 -20.61 -17.74
C LYS A 80 -7.53 -19.98 -16.51
N GLU A 81 -7.34 -18.67 -16.32
CA GLU A 81 -7.86 -17.96 -15.15
C GLU A 81 -9.38 -17.94 -15.14
N LEU A 82 -10.04 -17.56 -16.24
CA LEU A 82 -11.50 -17.58 -16.36
C LEU A 82 -12.08 -18.97 -16.17
N SER A 83 -11.51 -19.97 -16.85
CA SER A 83 -11.99 -21.36 -16.75
C SER A 83 -11.89 -21.87 -15.31
N SER A 84 -10.73 -21.70 -14.67
CA SER A 84 -10.52 -22.16 -13.29
C SER A 84 -11.41 -21.42 -12.28
N ALA A 85 -11.47 -20.10 -12.38
CA ALA A 85 -12.25 -19.27 -11.48
C ALA A 85 -13.76 -19.55 -11.59
N LEU A 86 -14.30 -19.62 -12.82
CA LEU A 86 -15.72 -19.90 -13.02
C LEU A 86 -16.07 -21.33 -12.60
N ASN A 87 -15.20 -22.31 -12.87
CA ASN A 87 -15.43 -23.67 -12.39
C ASN A 87 -15.50 -23.73 -10.85
N MET A 88 -14.62 -23.04 -10.17
CA MET A 88 -14.62 -23.00 -8.69
C MET A 88 -15.86 -22.26 -8.15
N MET A 89 -16.23 -21.11 -8.73
CA MET A 89 -17.37 -20.32 -8.28
C MET A 89 -18.72 -20.97 -8.61
N PHE A 90 -18.85 -21.68 -9.73
CA PHE A 90 -20.12 -22.24 -10.20
C PHE A 90 -20.29 -23.74 -9.90
N GLY A 91 -19.23 -24.41 -9.47
CA GLY A 91 -19.23 -25.86 -9.26
C GLY A 91 -19.40 -26.69 -10.56
N SER A 92 -19.28 -26.05 -11.72
CA SER A 92 -19.40 -26.69 -13.02
C SER A 92 -18.56 -25.99 -14.09
N ALA A 93 -18.02 -26.76 -15.03
CA ALA A 93 -17.18 -26.23 -16.08
C ALA A 93 -17.98 -25.39 -17.10
N VAL A 94 -17.49 -24.19 -17.39
CA VAL A 94 -17.98 -23.37 -18.50
C VAL A 94 -17.13 -23.68 -19.73
N PRO A 95 -17.73 -24.05 -20.89
CA PRO A 95 -17.00 -24.32 -22.10
C PRO A 95 -16.13 -23.15 -22.56
N VAL A 96 -14.94 -23.45 -23.07
CA VAL A 96 -14.00 -22.46 -23.63
C VAL A 96 -13.88 -22.67 -25.13
N SER A 97 -13.94 -21.59 -25.91
CA SER A 97 -13.84 -21.62 -27.37
C SER A 97 -13.00 -20.45 -27.91
N GLY A 98 -12.39 -20.62 -29.06
CA GLY A 98 -11.80 -19.53 -29.84
C GLY A 98 -12.83 -18.76 -30.67
N THR A 99 -14.07 -19.29 -30.81
CA THR A 99 -15.14 -18.68 -31.62
C THR A 99 -16.46 -18.62 -30.85
N TRP A 100 -17.22 -17.55 -31.07
CA TRP A 100 -18.54 -17.42 -30.46
C TRP A 100 -19.58 -18.28 -31.21
N THR A 101 -20.40 -19.01 -30.47
CA THR A 101 -21.38 -19.99 -31.00
C THR A 101 -22.84 -19.60 -30.68
N ARG A 102 -23.18 -18.29 -30.66
CA ARG A 102 -24.52 -17.76 -30.39
C ARG A 102 -25.09 -18.12 -29.01
N ARG A 103 -24.22 -18.45 -28.05
CA ARG A 103 -24.58 -18.65 -26.64
C ARG A 103 -24.32 -17.37 -25.84
N PRO A 104 -25.02 -17.15 -24.71
CA PRO A 104 -24.59 -16.16 -23.72
C PRO A 104 -23.14 -16.40 -23.33
N ALA A 105 -22.31 -15.36 -23.43
CA ALA A 105 -20.84 -15.56 -23.32
C ALA A 105 -20.14 -14.38 -22.66
N VAL A 106 -18.97 -14.67 -22.11
CA VAL A 106 -17.90 -13.69 -21.83
C VAL A 106 -16.90 -13.75 -22.99
N ILE A 107 -16.72 -12.62 -23.67
CA ILE A 107 -15.77 -12.48 -24.80
C ILE A 107 -14.64 -11.58 -24.35
N VAL A 108 -13.40 -12.07 -24.43
CA VAL A 108 -12.20 -11.32 -23.97
C VAL A 108 -11.19 -11.21 -25.10
N GLY A 109 -10.61 -10.04 -25.25
CA GLY A 109 -9.52 -9.82 -26.22
C GLY A 109 -9.26 -8.37 -26.55
N THR A 110 -8.54 -8.19 -27.64
CA THR A 110 -8.18 -6.89 -28.22
C THR A 110 -8.74 -6.78 -29.66
N PRO A 111 -8.78 -5.61 -30.26
CA PRO A 111 -9.13 -5.50 -31.70
C PRO A 111 -8.17 -6.27 -32.62
N ALA A 112 -6.91 -6.50 -32.18
CA ALA A 112 -5.93 -7.28 -32.93
C ALA A 112 -6.22 -8.78 -32.88
N THR A 113 -6.68 -9.30 -31.75
CA THR A 113 -6.87 -10.73 -31.49
C THR A 113 -8.30 -11.21 -31.68
N SER A 114 -9.31 -10.32 -31.63
CA SER A 114 -10.74 -10.66 -31.70
C SER A 114 -11.48 -9.91 -32.80
N GLU A 115 -12.00 -10.66 -33.77
CA GLU A 115 -12.85 -10.10 -34.83
C GLU A 115 -14.15 -9.51 -34.26
N ALA A 116 -14.73 -10.16 -33.26
CA ALA A 116 -15.93 -9.68 -32.58
C ALA A 116 -15.70 -8.29 -31.96
N ILE A 117 -14.58 -8.09 -31.27
CA ILE A 117 -14.21 -6.80 -30.64
C ILE A 117 -13.87 -5.77 -31.71
N ARG A 118 -13.18 -6.15 -32.79
CA ARG A 118 -12.85 -5.27 -33.91
C ARG A 118 -14.10 -4.71 -34.59
N GLY A 119 -15.15 -5.50 -34.67
CA GLY A 119 -16.45 -5.09 -35.23
C GLY A 119 -17.27 -4.14 -34.36
N MET A 120 -16.86 -3.95 -33.07
CA MET A 120 -17.56 -3.05 -32.17
C MET A 120 -17.08 -1.60 -32.34
N LYS A 121 -17.99 -0.64 -32.22
CA LYS A 121 -17.67 0.79 -32.34
C LYS A 121 -17.12 1.38 -31.04
N TRP A 122 -16.05 0.79 -30.49
CA TRP A 122 -15.45 1.19 -29.20
C TRP A 122 -13.99 1.63 -29.34
N MET A 123 -13.51 1.87 -30.55
CA MET A 123 -12.09 2.16 -30.79
C MET A 123 -11.62 3.43 -30.07
N ASP A 124 -12.45 4.47 -30.00
CA ASP A 124 -12.11 5.73 -29.35
C ASP A 124 -11.92 5.51 -27.82
N ASP A 125 -12.86 4.79 -27.20
CA ASP A 125 -12.78 4.45 -25.79
C ASP A 125 -11.54 3.58 -25.49
N LEU A 126 -11.25 2.58 -26.34
CA LEU A 126 -10.09 1.71 -26.19
C LEU A 126 -8.78 2.49 -26.33
N THR A 127 -8.72 3.44 -27.27
CA THR A 127 -7.56 4.31 -27.43
C THR A 127 -7.36 5.20 -26.21
N ALA A 128 -8.45 5.75 -25.66
CA ALA A 128 -8.40 6.61 -24.48
C ALA A 128 -7.98 5.88 -23.20
N THR A 129 -8.25 4.56 -23.09
CA THR A 129 -7.82 3.75 -21.94
C THR A 129 -6.36 3.31 -22.00
N GLY A 130 -5.76 3.31 -23.19
CA GLY A 130 -4.39 2.85 -23.41
C GLY A 130 -4.22 1.32 -23.29
N PRO A 131 -2.97 0.83 -23.37
CA PRO A 131 -2.70 -0.62 -23.48
C PRO A 131 -2.94 -1.42 -22.20
N GLU A 132 -2.94 -0.76 -21.05
CA GLU A 132 -3.21 -1.40 -19.73
C GLU A 132 -4.64 -1.18 -19.24
N GLY A 133 -5.38 -0.21 -19.81
CA GLY A 133 -6.77 0.02 -19.49
C GLY A 133 -7.70 -0.97 -20.20
N PHE A 134 -8.96 -1.00 -19.77
CA PHE A 134 -9.96 -1.94 -20.32
C PHE A 134 -11.37 -1.37 -20.28
N ILE A 135 -12.24 -2.03 -21.04
CA ILE A 135 -13.69 -1.80 -21.06
C ILE A 135 -14.37 -3.11 -20.72
N ILE A 136 -15.40 -3.07 -19.87
CA ILE A 136 -16.30 -4.21 -19.64
C ILE A 136 -17.72 -3.73 -19.91
N ARG A 137 -18.37 -4.31 -20.93
CA ARG A 137 -19.74 -3.95 -21.30
C ARG A 137 -20.64 -5.16 -21.49
N SER A 138 -21.84 -5.09 -20.93
CA SER A 138 -22.93 -5.98 -21.28
C SER A 138 -23.58 -5.48 -22.55
N THR A 139 -23.71 -6.34 -23.56
CA THR A 139 -24.30 -6.00 -24.87
C THR A 139 -25.00 -7.20 -25.50
N ARG A 140 -25.50 -7.04 -26.73
CA ARG A 140 -26.10 -8.12 -27.51
C ARG A 140 -25.38 -8.31 -28.82
N MET A 141 -25.08 -9.56 -29.15
CA MET A 141 -24.61 -9.98 -30.47
C MET A 141 -25.68 -10.91 -31.07
N GLU A 142 -26.16 -10.59 -32.26
CA GLU A 142 -27.26 -11.33 -32.93
C GLU A 142 -28.44 -11.66 -31.97
N GLY A 143 -28.81 -10.67 -31.15
CA GLY A 143 -29.91 -10.79 -30.17
C GLY A 143 -29.58 -11.58 -28.90
N ARG A 144 -28.41 -12.19 -28.77
CA ARG A 144 -27.97 -12.93 -27.57
C ARG A 144 -27.16 -12.04 -26.62
N PRO A 145 -27.34 -12.16 -25.29
CA PRO A 145 -26.57 -11.39 -24.33
C PRO A 145 -25.11 -11.86 -24.33
N VAL A 146 -24.20 -10.91 -24.36
CA VAL A 146 -22.75 -11.14 -24.18
C VAL A 146 -22.17 -10.09 -23.27
N ILE A 147 -21.15 -10.48 -22.50
CA ILE A 147 -20.30 -9.58 -21.73
C ILE A 147 -18.96 -9.51 -22.46
N VAL A 148 -18.53 -8.32 -22.78
CA VAL A 148 -17.28 -8.14 -23.53
C VAL A 148 -16.27 -7.42 -22.64
N ILE A 149 -15.10 -8.03 -22.50
CA ILE A 149 -13.91 -7.47 -21.86
C ILE A 149 -12.93 -7.13 -22.96
N ALA A 150 -12.78 -5.84 -23.26
CA ALA A 150 -11.96 -5.35 -24.35
C ALA A 150 -10.86 -4.41 -23.86
N SER A 151 -9.70 -4.46 -24.50
CA SER A 151 -8.58 -3.56 -24.26
C SER A 151 -7.81 -3.31 -25.53
N ALA A 152 -7.06 -2.18 -25.60
CA ALA A 152 -6.10 -1.94 -26.67
C ALA A 152 -4.90 -2.91 -26.61
N GLY A 153 -4.52 -3.39 -25.43
CA GLY A 153 -3.42 -4.32 -25.20
C GLY A 153 -3.86 -5.59 -24.46
N GLU A 154 -3.13 -6.69 -24.63
CA GLU A 154 -3.47 -7.99 -24.00
C GLU A 154 -3.37 -7.93 -22.48
N ILE A 155 -2.44 -7.13 -21.93
CA ILE A 155 -2.29 -6.94 -20.48
C ILE A 155 -3.52 -6.23 -19.90
N GLY A 156 -4.06 -5.20 -20.60
CA GLY A 156 -5.31 -4.58 -20.19
C GLY A 156 -6.50 -5.55 -20.23
N ALA A 157 -6.54 -6.46 -21.21
CA ALA A 157 -7.55 -7.53 -21.26
C ALA A 157 -7.42 -8.51 -20.06
N LEU A 158 -6.19 -8.81 -19.62
CA LEU A 158 -5.93 -9.59 -18.41
C LEU A 158 -6.39 -8.85 -17.14
N TYR A 159 -6.08 -7.56 -17.01
CA TYR A 159 -6.55 -6.74 -15.89
C TYR A 159 -8.08 -6.62 -15.87
N GLY A 160 -8.70 -6.43 -17.04
CA GLY A 160 -10.16 -6.47 -17.18
C GLY A 160 -10.76 -7.81 -16.79
N THR A 161 -10.09 -8.90 -17.09
CA THR A 161 -10.49 -10.25 -16.66
C THR A 161 -10.48 -10.37 -15.14
N PHE A 162 -9.43 -9.96 -14.46
CA PHE A 162 -9.39 -9.97 -13.00
C PHE A 162 -10.41 -9.02 -12.38
N HIS A 163 -10.65 -7.86 -12.99
CA HIS A 163 -11.72 -6.95 -12.56
C HIS A 163 -13.09 -7.63 -12.66
N PHE A 164 -13.38 -8.29 -13.76
CA PHE A 164 -14.63 -9.04 -13.95
C PHE A 164 -14.78 -10.17 -12.92
N LEU A 165 -13.72 -10.93 -12.66
CA LEU A 165 -13.72 -11.97 -11.63
C LEU A 165 -13.95 -11.40 -10.22
N ARG A 166 -13.43 -10.20 -9.93
CA ARG A 166 -13.72 -9.48 -8.67
C ARG A 166 -15.20 -9.14 -8.54
N LEU A 167 -15.87 -8.66 -9.62
CA LEU A 167 -17.31 -8.40 -9.60
C LEU A 167 -18.10 -9.67 -9.25
N LEU A 168 -17.73 -10.80 -9.84
CA LEU A 168 -18.38 -12.07 -9.56
C LEU A 168 -18.14 -12.51 -8.11
N GLN A 169 -16.88 -12.48 -7.65
CA GLN A 169 -16.53 -12.89 -6.28
C GLN A 169 -17.24 -12.05 -5.21
N THR A 170 -17.48 -10.77 -5.50
CA THR A 170 -18.16 -9.83 -4.57
C THR A 170 -19.67 -9.79 -4.75
N GLY A 171 -20.25 -10.70 -5.56
CA GLY A 171 -21.70 -10.85 -5.71
C GLY A 171 -22.39 -9.73 -6.49
N GLN A 172 -21.64 -8.93 -7.26
CA GLN A 172 -22.20 -7.78 -7.99
C GLN A 172 -22.99 -8.20 -9.24
N SER A 173 -24.00 -7.40 -9.61
CA SER A 173 -24.75 -7.63 -10.85
C SER A 173 -23.86 -7.43 -12.08
N ILE A 174 -24.03 -8.33 -13.06
CA ILE A 174 -23.32 -8.27 -14.36
C ILE A 174 -24.27 -8.05 -15.54
N GLN A 175 -25.53 -7.64 -15.30
CA GLN A 175 -26.53 -7.51 -16.36
C GLN A 175 -26.29 -6.32 -17.27
N ASP A 176 -25.95 -5.17 -16.69
CA ASP A 176 -25.87 -3.89 -17.41
C ASP A 176 -24.51 -3.20 -17.15
N LEU A 177 -23.42 -3.94 -17.39
CA LEU A 177 -22.08 -3.43 -17.18
C LEU A 177 -21.75 -2.36 -18.23
N SER A 178 -21.19 -1.23 -17.76
CA SER A 178 -20.59 -0.18 -18.59
C SER A 178 -19.40 0.40 -17.84
N ILE A 179 -18.31 -0.35 -17.80
CA ILE A 179 -17.09 -0.03 -17.06
C ILE A 179 -16.03 0.38 -18.08
N VAL A 180 -15.38 1.51 -17.80
CA VAL A 180 -14.21 2.02 -18.52
C VAL A 180 -13.15 2.35 -17.47
N GLU A 181 -12.05 1.63 -17.47
CA GLU A 181 -11.00 1.74 -16.45
C GLU A 181 -9.62 1.90 -17.11
N ARG A 182 -8.81 2.74 -16.51
CA ARG A 182 -7.37 2.87 -16.82
C ARG A 182 -6.58 3.15 -15.54
N PRO A 183 -5.34 2.69 -15.45
CA PRO A 183 -4.50 3.05 -14.31
C PRO A 183 -4.22 4.55 -14.33
N ARG A 184 -4.29 5.19 -13.16
CA ARG A 184 -3.96 6.60 -13.01
C ARG A 184 -2.46 6.85 -12.92
N MET A 185 -1.73 5.84 -12.47
CA MET A 185 -0.28 5.88 -12.36
C MET A 185 0.35 4.85 -13.29
N GLN A 186 1.43 5.24 -14.01
CA GLN A 186 2.13 4.36 -14.96
C GLN A 186 2.87 3.25 -14.23
N LEU A 187 3.61 3.58 -13.17
CA LEU A 187 4.39 2.65 -12.38
C LEU A 187 3.63 2.29 -11.09
N ARG A 188 3.41 1.01 -10.90
CA ARG A 188 2.73 0.44 -9.73
C ARG A 188 3.58 -0.73 -9.27
N LEU A 189 4.63 -0.40 -8.49
CA LEU A 189 5.73 -1.30 -8.24
C LEU A 189 5.70 -1.87 -6.82
N LEU A 190 6.13 -3.12 -6.69
CA LEU A 190 6.56 -3.66 -5.41
C LEU A 190 8.06 -3.52 -5.25
N ASN A 191 8.51 -3.28 -4.03
CA ASN A 191 9.91 -3.28 -3.65
C ASN A 191 10.12 -4.35 -2.58
N HIS A 192 10.97 -5.32 -2.87
CA HIS A 192 11.32 -6.39 -1.96
C HIS A 192 12.65 -6.10 -1.29
N TRP A 193 12.72 -6.28 0.02
CA TRP A 193 13.97 -6.17 0.76
C TRP A 193 14.59 -7.54 0.99
N ASP A 194 14.59 -8.35 -0.06
CA ASP A 194 15.10 -9.71 -0.08
C ASP A 194 16.61 -9.73 -0.33
N ASN A 195 17.33 -10.50 0.49
CA ASN A 195 18.76 -10.71 0.37
C ASN A 195 19.08 -11.98 -0.43
N LEU A 196 20.29 -12.05 -1.00
CA LEU A 196 20.72 -13.20 -1.80
C LEU A 196 20.97 -14.47 -0.97
N ASP A 197 21.05 -14.37 0.34
CA ASP A 197 21.11 -15.50 1.26
C ASP A 197 19.75 -16.07 1.64
N GLY A 198 18.66 -15.46 1.12
CA GLY A 198 17.28 -15.85 1.38
C GLY A 198 16.70 -15.30 2.67
N SER A 199 17.38 -14.39 3.37
CA SER A 199 16.80 -13.57 4.42
C SER A 199 16.02 -12.41 3.80
N ILE A 200 15.13 -11.80 4.59
CA ILE A 200 14.38 -10.61 4.20
C ILE A 200 14.59 -9.56 5.28
N GLU A 201 15.09 -8.40 4.92
CA GLU A 201 15.11 -7.26 5.85
C GLU A 201 13.67 -6.82 6.12
N ARG A 202 13.26 -6.77 7.38
CA ARG A 202 11.86 -6.51 7.78
C ARG A 202 10.87 -7.50 7.15
N GLY A 203 11.26 -8.77 7.08
CA GLY A 203 10.40 -9.87 6.66
C GLY A 203 9.82 -10.60 7.86
N TYR A 204 8.50 -10.74 7.93
CA TYR A 204 7.79 -11.33 9.07
C TYR A 204 6.96 -12.58 8.67
N ALA A 205 7.25 -13.15 7.50
CA ALA A 205 6.51 -14.28 6.91
C ALA A 205 7.43 -15.40 6.43
N GLY A 206 8.49 -15.67 7.18
CA GLY A 206 9.49 -16.67 6.82
C GLY A 206 10.57 -16.14 5.88
N ARG A 207 11.21 -17.06 5.14
CA ARG A 207 12.31 -16.72 4.23
C ARG A 207 11.79 -16.15 2.89
N SER A 208 12.73 -15.59 2.13
CA SER A 208 12.50 -15.04 0.79
C SER A 208 11.78 -16.00 -0.14
N LEU A 209 10.87 -15.47 -0.95
CA LEU A 209 10.25 -16.23 -2.03
C LEU A 209 11.29 -16.74 -3.04
N TRP A 210 12.36 -15.96 -3.26
CA TRP A 210 13.37 -16.23 -4.29
C TRP A 210 14.37 -17.27 -3.81
N GLN A 211 14.20 -18.51 -4.30
CA GLN A 211 15.15 -19.61 -4.01
C GLN A 211 16.33 -19.50 -4.97
N TRP A 212 17.25 -18.57 -4.68
CA TRP A 212 18.39 -18.25 -5.54
C TRP A 212 19.29 -19.46 -5.88
N SER A 213 19.39 -20.46 -5.00
CA SER A 213 20.15 -21.67 -5.24
C SER A 213 19.50 -22.62 -6.25
N GLU A 214 18.17 -22.56 -6.42
CA GLU A 214 17.41 -23.40 -7.34
C GLU A 214 17.26 -22.75 -8.72
N LEU A 215 17.27 -21.42 -8.78
CA LEU A 215 17.15 -20.66 -10.02
C LEU A 215 18.44 -20.74 -10.87
N PRO A 216 18.33 -20.77 -12.21
CA PRO A 216 17.12 -20.82 -13.03
C PRO A 216 16.60 -22.25 -13.28
N GLY A 217 17.22 -23.26 -12.71
CA GLY A 217 16.93 -24.68 -13.01
C GLY A 217 15.54 -25.13 -12.55
N ARG A 218 15.02 -24.54 -11.47
CA ARG A 218 13.68 -24.84 -10.94
C ARG A 218 12.91 -23.54 -10.70
N LEU A 219 11.73 -23.44 -11.32
CA LEU A 219 10.76 -22.38 -11.08
C LEU A 219 9.65 -22.93 -10.18
N ASP A 220 9.60 -22.46 -8.94
CA ASP A 220 8.52 -22.81 -8.01
C ASP A 220 7.18 -22.25 -8.51
N SER A 221 6.10 -23.02 -8.34
CA SER A 221 4.75 -22.59 -8.72
C SER A 221 4.32 -21.28 -8.02
N ARG A 222 4.87 -21.02 -6.86
CA ARG A 222 4.63 -19.81 -6.08
C ARG A 222 5.03 -18.53 -6.84
N TYR A 223 6.04 -18.59 -7.73
CA TYR A 223 6.40 -17.46 -8.59
C TYR A 223 5.30 -17.12 -9.60
N THR A 224 4.58 -18.13 -10.09
CA THR A 224 3.39 -17.93 -10.94
C THR A 224 2.24 -17.37 -10.14
N ASP A 225 1.98 -17.88 -8.93
CA ASP A 225 0.93 -17.37 -8.06
C ASP A 225 1.19 -15.94 -7.63
N TYR A 226 2.45 -15.56 -7.36
CA TYR A 226 2.88 -14.18 -7.14
C TYR A 226 2.52 -13.28 -8.33
N ALA A 227 2.80 -13.69 -9.56
CA ALA A 227 2.46 -12.91 -10.74
C ALA A 227 0.94 -12.76 -10.92
N ARG A 228 0.16 -13.83 -10.68
CA ARG A 228 -1.31 -13.81 -10.73
C ARG A 228 -1.91 -12.81 -9.74
N VAL A 229 -1.44 -12.86 -8.49
CA VAL A 229 -1.90 -11.98 -7.41
C VAL A 229 -1.61 -10.52 -7.75
N ASN A 230 -0.42 -10.20 -8.22
CA ASN A 230 -0.04 -8.84 -8.60
C ASN A 230 -0.84 -8.34 -9.80
N ALA A 231 -0.98 -9.13 -10.85
CA ALA A 231 -1.80 -8.76 -12.02
C ALA A 231 -3.26 -8.52 -11.64
N SER A 232 -3.80 -9.25 -10.65
CA SER A 232 -5.20 -9.13 -10.22
C SER A 232 -5.55 -7.76 -9.61
N VAL A 233 -4.55 -7.02 -9.15
CA VAL A 233 -4.69 -5.66 -8.60
C VAL A 233 -3.95 -4.61 -9.43
N GLY A 234 -3.45 -4.99 -10.62
CA GLY A 234 -2.85 -4.08 -11.58
C GLY A 234 -1.42 -3.64 -11.25
N ILE A 235 -0.69 -4.36 -10.41
CA ILE A 235 0.75 -4.16 -10.18
C ILE A 235 1.49 -4.60 -11.42
N ASN A 236 2.41 -3.75 -11.93
CA ASN A 236 3.09 -3.95 -13.21
C ASN A 236 4.61 -4.00 -13.12
N GLY A 237 5.18 -4.09 -11.92
CA GLY A 237 6.61 -4.32 -11.77
C GLY A 237 7.02 -4.66 -10.34
N ALA A 238 8.22 -5.25 -10.21
CA ALA A 238 8.81 -5.62 -8.95
C ALA A 238 10.32 -5.39 -8.95
N VAL A 239 10.80 -4.70 -7.92
CA VAL A 239 12.21 -4.66 -7.54
C VAL A 239 12.45 -5.86 -6.64
N ILE A 240 13.28 -6.82 -7.05
CA ILE A 240 13.31 -8.16 -6.46
C ILE A 240 14.43 -8.40 -5.44
N ASN A 241 15.23 -7.39 -5.17
CA ASN A 241 16.30 -7.47 -4.19
C ASN A 241 16.35 -6.22 -3.29
N ASN A 242 16.95 -6.40 -2.12
CA ASN A 242 17.05 -5.39 -1.08
C ASN A 242 17.65 -4.07 -1.62
N VAL A 243 17.15 -2.95 -1.11
CA VAL A 243 17.70 -1.60 -1.37
C VAL A 243 19.14 -1.45 -0.87
N ASN A 244 19.54 -2.22 0.16
CA ASN A 244 20.91 -2.44 0.58
C ASN A 244 21.56 -3.49 -0.35
N ALA A 245 21.71 -3.14 -1.63
CA ALA A 245 21.93 -4.08 -2.70
C ALA A 245 23.27 -4.81 -2.60
N ASP A 246 23.25 -6.13 -2.60
CA ASP A 246 24.42 -6.96 -2.78
C ASP A 246 24.90 -6.85 -4.25
N VAL A 247 26.15 -6.47 -4.44
CA VAL A 247 26.75 -6.25 -5.77
C VAL A 247 26.69 -7.50 -6.66
N ARG A 248 26.61 -8.69 -6.07
CA ARG A 248 26.53 -9.98 -6.78
C ARG A 248 25.30 -10.11 -7.65
N ILE A 249 24.22 -9.39 -7.35
CA ILE A 249 22.98 -9.42 -8.17
C ILE A 249 23.26 -9.01 -9.63
N LEU A 250 24.27 -8.18 -9.89
CA LEU A 250 24.68 -7.74 -11.22
C LEU A 250 25.68 -8.69 -11.92
N THR A 251 26.02 -9.83 -11.33
CA THR A 251 26.87 -10.83 -12.01
C THR A 251 26.04 -11.62 -13.04
N GLY A 252 26.72 -12.11 -14.10
CA GLY A 252 26.05 -12.90 -15.13
C GLY A 252 25.38 -14.18 -14.58
N GLU A 253 25.83 -14.72 -13.44
CA GLU A 253 25.15 -15.83 -12.77
C GLU A 253 23.76 -15.40 -12.28
N TYR A 254 23.68 -14.33 -11.47
CA TYR A 254 22.42 -13.86 -10.91
C TYR A 254 21.51 -13.25 -11.97
N LEU A 255 22.05 -12.56 -12.98
CA LEU A 255 21.25 -12.00 -14.07
C LEU A 255 20.50 -13.10 -14.86
N ARG A 256 21.07 -14.31 -15.03
CA ARG A 256 20.35 -15.44 -15.63
C ARG A 256 19.20 -15.94 -14.74
N LYS A 257 19.38 -15.92 -13.41
CA LYS A 257 18.32 -16.26 -12.44
C LYS A 257 17.18 -15.24 -12.50
N VAL A 258 17.52 -13.96 -12.55
CA VAL A 258 16.56 -12.84 -12.71
C VAL A 258 15.81 -12.95 -14.03
N ALA A 259 16.50 -13.30 -15.13
CA ALA A 259 15.88 -13.47 -16.44
C ALA A 259 14.79 -14.56 -16.44
N ALA A 260 15.01 -15.65 -15.74
CA ALA A 260 14.01 -16.73 -15.62
C ALA A 260 12.72 -16.25 -14.92
N LEU A 261 12.84 -15.39 -13.88
CA LEU A 261 11.68 -14.77 -13.24
C LEU A 261 11.00 -13.75 -14.18
N ALA A 262 11.78 -12.92 -14.87
CA ALA A 262 11.26 -11.95 -15.82
C ALA A 262 10.47 -12.62 -16.96
N ASP A 263 10.96 -13.71 -17.52
CA ASP A 263 10.27 -14.46 -18.58
C ASP A 263 8.95 -15.05 -18.08
N LEU A 264 8.91 -15.55 -16.83
CA LEU A 264 7.70 -16.07 -16.21
C LEU A 264 6.64 -14.98 -15.99
N TRP A 265 7.05 -13.75 -15.62
CA TRP A 265 6.16 -12.67 -15.21
C TRP A 265 5.72 -11.75 -16.35
N ARG A 266 6.50 -11.67 -17.42
CA ARG A 266 6.19 -10.85 -18.61
C ARG A 266 4.78 -11.05 -19.16
N PRO A 267 4.25 -12.30 -19.27
CA PRO A 267 2.88 -12.50 -19.73
C PRO A 267 1.78 -11.99 -18.79
N TYR A 268 2.14 -11.67 -17.55
CA TYR A 268 1.26 -11.04 -16.57
C TYR A 268 1.39 -9.51 -16.54
N GLY A 269 2.26 -8.93 -17.38
CA GLY A 269 2.51 -7.51 -17.46
C GLY A 269 3.45 -6.97 -16.36
N ILE A 270 4.20 -7.85 -15.69
CA ILE A 270 5.09 -7.48 -14.59
C ILE A 270 6.53 -7.42 -15.10
N ARG A 271 7.14 -6.24 -15.01
CA ARG A 271 8.54 -6.02 -15.33
C ARG A 271 9.41 -6.20 -14.09
N VAL A 272 10.61 -6.70 -14.29
CA VAL A 272 11.62 -6.80 -13.24
C VAL A 272 12.45 -5.52 -13.19
N TYR A 273 12.70 -5.06 -11.99
CA TYR A 273 13.64 -4.00 -11.62
C TYR A 273 14.66 -4.59 -10.64
N LEU A 274 15.81 -3.96 -10.54
CA LEU A 274 16.84 -4.35 -9.56
C LEU A 274 17.27 -3.15 -8.72
N SER A 275 17.47 -3.36 -7.43
CA SER A 275 18.26 -2.43 -6.64
C SER A 275 19.72 -2.57 -7.03
N ALA A 276 20.36 -1.45 -7.41
CA ALA A 276 21.75 -1.41 -7.81
C ALA A 276 22.61 -0.77 -6.71
N ASN A 277 23.72 -1.44 -6.36
CA ASN A 277 24.72 -0.85 -5.50
C ASN A 277 25.57 0.14 -6.31
N PHE A 278 25.69 1.37 -5.85
CA PHE A 278 26.40 2.44 -6.54
C PHE A 278 27.88 2.11 -6.77
N ALA A 279 28.52 1.36 -5.85
CA ALA A 279 29.91 0.95 -5.94
C ALA A 279 30.16 -0.33 -6.78
N ALA A 280 29.17 -0.80 -7.53
CA ALA A 280 29.33 -1.99 -8.39
C ALA A 280 30.50 -1.89 -9.40
N PRO A 281 30.89 -0.71 -9.94
CA PRO A 281 32.11 -0.58 -10.74
C PRO A 281 33.39 -0.97 -10.03
N LEU A 282 33.50 -0.78 -8.71
CA LEU A 282 34.62 -1.26 -7.91
C LEU A 282 34.61 -2.79 -7.78
N ARG A 283 33.46 -3.36 -7.44
CA ARG A 283 33.25 -4.80 -7.28
C ARG A 283 31.80 -5.15 -7.68
N PRO A 284 31.57 -5.98 -8.66
CA PRO A 284 32.52 -6.88 -9.38
C PRO A 284 33.28 -6.22 -10.55
N GLY A 285 33.14 -4.91 -10.80
CA GLY A 285 33.68 -4.24 -11.98
C GLY A 285 35.22 -4.18 -12.07
N GLY A 286 35.92 -4.19 -10.93
CA GLY A 286 37.36 -4.16 -10.87
C GLY A 286 38.01 -2.78 -11.20
N LEU A 287 37.20 -1.73 -11.29
CA LEU A 287 37.66 -0.38 -11.50
C LEU A 287 38.24 0.23 -10.20
N PRO A 288 39.16 1.20 -10.29
CA PRO A 288 39.74 1.85 -9.12
C PRO A 288 38.81 2.87 -8.45
N THR A 289 37.74 3.27 -9.12
CA THR A 289 36.80 4.28 -8.65
C THR A 289 35.36 3.93 -9.06
N ALA A 290 34.39 4.55 -8.40
CA ALA A 290 32.98 4.60 -8.84
C ALA A 290 32.50 6.07 -9.00
N ASP A 291 33.42 7.02 -9.19
CA ASP A 291 33.09 8.43 -9.49
C ASP A 291 32.18 8.48 -10.73
N PRO A 292 30.95 9.02 -10.62
CA PRO A 292 30.00 9.04 -11.73
C PRO A 292 30.45 9.91 -12.93
N LEU A 293 31.47 10.74 -12.77
CA LEU A 293 32.03 11.54 -13.86
C LEU A 293 33.26 10.89 -14.50
N ASP A 294 33.71 9.74 -14.00
CA ASP A 294 34.82 9.00 -14.63
C ASP A 294 34.27 8.26 -15.88
N PRO A 295 34.89 8.47 -17.07
CA PRO A 295 34.45 7.83 -18.30
C PRO A 295 34.44 6.27 -18.24
N ALA A 296 35.44 5.69 -17.57
CA ALA A 296 35.49 4.22 -17.44
C ALA A 296 34.35 3.66 -16.59
N VAL A 297 33.90 4.40 -15.57
CA VAL A 297 32.72 4.05 -14.76
C VAL A 297 31.46 4.16 -15.61
N ALA A 298 31.30 5.23 -16.38
CA ALA A 298 30.17 5.41 -17.29
C ALA A 298 30.10 4.28 -18.36
N ASP A 299 31.24 3.92 -18.95
CA ASP A 299 31.33 2.85 -19.94
C ASP A 299 31.06 1.47 -19.32
N TRP A 300 31.49 1.25 -18.08
CA TRP A 300 31.14 0.00 -17.35
C TRP A 300 29.62 -0.13 -17.15
N TRP A 301 28.93 0.94 -16.76
CA TRP A 301 27.46 0.90 -16.57
C TRP A 301 26.71 0.72 -17.89
N LYS A 302 27.19 1.32 -18.99
CA LYS A 302 26.64 1.08 -20.34
C LYS A 302 26.78 -0.41 -20.74
N ALA A 303 27.98 -0.96 -20.60
CA ALA A 303 28.22 -2.38 -20.89
C ALA A 303 27.35 -3.30 -20.00
N LYS A 304 27.15 -2.94 -18.73
CA LYS A 304 26.29 -3.69 -17.82
C LYS A 304 24.82 -3.58 -18.21
N ALA A 305 24.34 -2.41 -18.61
CA ALA A 305 22.99 -2.23 -19.14
C ALA A 305 22.78 -3.09 -20.40
N ASP A 306 23.71 -3.07 -21.35
CA ASP A 306 23.65 -3.90 -22.57
C ASP A 306 23.59 -5.39 -22.23
N GLU A 307 24.37 -5.85 -21.23
CA GLU A 307 24.31 -7.25 -20.74
C GLU A 307 22.91 -7.58 -20.18
N ILE A 308 22.35 -6.72 -19.34
CA ILE A 308 21.04 -6.94 -18.73
C ILE A 308 19.95 -6.99 -19.79
N TYR A 309 19.88 -6.02 -20.70
CA TYR A 309 18.83 -5.97 -21.73
C TYR A 309 18.94 -7.09 -22.77
N ARG A 310 20.16 -7.65 -22.98
CA ARG A 310 20.30 -8.87 -23.79
C ARG A 310 19.64 -10.09 -23.14
N LEU A 311 19.65 -10.18 -21.80
CA LEU A 311 19.05 -11.26 -21.04
C LEU A 311 17.57 -10.99 -20.73
N ILE A 312 17.21 -9.74 -20.47
CA ILE A 312 15.88 -9.29 -20.04
C ILE A 312 15.47 -8.09 -20.90
N PRO A 313 14.91 -8.31 -22.11
CA PRO A 313 14.66 -7.25 -23.08
C PRO A 313 13.69 -6.16 -22.60
N ASP A 314 12.83 -6.49 -21.63
CA ASP A 314 11.86 -5.58 -21.01
C ASP A 314 12.23 -5.16 -19.58
N PHE A 315 13.51 -5.25 -19.21
CA PHE A 315 14.01 -4.80 -17.91
C PHE A 315 13.56 -3.37 -17.62
N GLY A 316 12.96 -3.13 -16.45
CA GLY A 316 12.36 -1.85 -16.11
C GLY A 316 13.37 -0.77 -15.75
N GLY A 317 14.46 -1.14 -15.08
CA GLY A 317 15.49 -0.21 -14.65
C GLY A 317 16.01 -0.46 -13.24
N PHE A 318 16.72 0.51 -12.71
CA PHE A 318 17.35 0.42 -11.40
C PHE A 318 16.63 1.24 -10.34
N LEU A 319 16.53 0.68 -9.12
CA LEU A 319 16.30 1.43 -7.89
C LEU A 319 17.63 1.62 -7.17
N VAL A 320 17.87 2.81 -6.63
CA VAL A 320 19.15 3.12 -5.99
C VAL A 320 18.94 3.79 -4.63
N LYS A 321 19.56 3.22 -3.60
CA LYS A 321 19.80 3.85 -2.30
C LYS A 321 21.27 4.23 -2.22
N ALA A 322 21.56 5.53 -2.11
CA ALA A 322 22.91 6.05 -2.12
C ALA A 322 23.15 7.05 -0.98
N ASN A 323 24.35 7.06 -0.41
CA ASN A 323 24.77 7.92 0.70
C ASN A 323 23.81 7.90 1.89
N SER A 324 23.35 6.72 2.25
CA SER A 324 22.41 6.51 3.34
C SER A 324 22.68 5.17 4.00
N GLU A 325 22.72 5.13 5.35
CA GLU A 325 22.93 3.91 6.14
C GLU A 325 24.13 3.07 5.67
N GLY A 326 25.27 3.73 5.42
CA GLY A 326 26.49 3.06 4.99
C GLY A 326 26.49 2.60 3.53
N GLN A 327 25.44 2.86 2.76
CA GLN A 327 25.46 2.58 1.31
C GLN A 327 26.30 3.63 0.58
N PRO A 328 27.18 3.19 -0.35
CA PRO A 328 28.01 4.08 -1.13
C PRO A 328 27.18 4.95 -2.07
N GLY A 329 27.71 6.13 -2.40
CA GLY A 329 27.02 7.04 -3.28
C GLY A 329 27.92 8.11 -3.90
N PRO A 330 27.34 9.02 -4.69
CA PRO A 330 28.11 10.06 -5.40
C PRO A 330 28.81 11.05 -4.47
N LYS A 331 28.29 11.31 -3.27
CA LYS A 331 28.94 12.21 -2.30
C LYS A 331 30.31 11.72 -1.85
N ASP A 332 30.56 10.40 -1.86
CA ASP A 332 31.89 9.83 -1.55
C ASP A 332 32.99 10.33 -2.51
N TYR A 333 32.56 10.87 -3.67
CA TYR A 333 33.41 11.42 -4.72
C TYR A 333 33.24 12.95 -4.88
N GLY A 334 32.58 13.63 -3.95
CA GLY A 334 32.25 15.06 -4.05
C GLY A 334 31.24 15.38 -5.15
N ARG A 335 30.37 14.43 -5.51
CA ARG A 335 29.36 14.60 -6.55
C ARG A 335 27.96 14.67 -5.95
N THR A 336 27.04 15.26 -6.71
CA THR A 336 25.63 15.38 -6.35
C THR A 336 24.84 14.08 -6.63
N HIS A 337 23.69 13.91 -5.96
CA HIS A 337 22.76 12.82 -6.28
C HIS A 337 22.29 12.87 -7.74
N ALA A 338 22.15 14.06 -8.34
CA ALA A 338 21.78 14.21 -9.74
C ALA A 338 22.85 13.66 -10.69
N GLU A 339 24.12 13.94 -10.43
CA GLU A 339 25.24 13.41 -11.24
C GLU A 339 25.30 11.88 -11.14
N GLY A 340 25.15 11.33 -9.93
CA GLY A 340 25.12 9.87 -9.75
C GLY A 340 23.92 9.20 -10.46
N ALA A 341 22.73 9.76 -10.33
CA ALA A 341 21.53 9.24 -10.98
C ALA A 341 21.61 9.36 -12.51
N ASN A 342 22.14 10.48 -13.01
CA ASN A 342 22.25 10.76 -14.45
C ASN A 342 23.21 9.80 -15.16
N MET A 343 24.32 9.43 -14.53
CA MET A 343 25.22 8.41 -15.07
C MET A 343 24.49 7.08 -15.34
N LEU A 344 23.70 6.60 -14.37
CA LEU A 344 22.92 5.39 -14.54
C LEU A 344 21.80 5.57 -15.58
N ALA A 345 21.16 6.73 -15.57
CA ALA A 345 20.07 7.07 -16.50
C ALA A 345 20.58 7.10 -17.95
N ASP A 346 21.74 7.66 -18.19
CA ASP A 346 22.39 7.70 -19.51
C ASP A 346 22.73 6.28 -19.99
N ALA A 347 23.14 5.37 -19.11
CA ALA A 347 23.39 3.96 -19.44
C ALA A 347 22.10 3.21 -19.81
N LEU A 348 20.97 3.52 -19.18
CA LEU A 348 19.68 2.85 -19.42
C LEU A 348 18.89 3.48 -20.59
N ALA A 349 19.13 4.74 -20.92
CA ALA A 349 18.34 5.50 -21.90
C ALA A 349 18.20 4.83 -23.29
N PRO A 350 19.28 4.22 -23.88
CA PRO A 350 19.16 3.52 -25.16
C PRO A 350 18.14 2.40 -25.19
N HIS A 351 17.85 1.81 -24.03
CA HIS A 351 16.95 0.68 -23.85
C HIS A 351 15.56 1.08 -23.31
N GLY A 352 15.34 2.37 -23.01
CA GLY A 352 14.08 2.87 -22.43
C GLY A 352 13.90 2.57 -20.95
N GLY A 353 14.97 2.18 -20.25
CA GLY A 353 14.94 1.94 -18.81
C GLY A 353 14.99 3.22 -17.98
N ILE A 354 14.56 3.11 -16.72
CA ILE A 354 14.47 4.23 -15.79
C ILE A 354 15.37 4.04 -14.56
N VAL A 355 15.71 5.13 -13.90
CA VAL A 355 16.33 5.14 -12.58
C VAL A 355 15.32 5.66 -11.56
N ILE A 356 15.12 4.91 -10.51
CA ILE A 356 14.35 5.30 -9.32
C ILE A 356 15.36 5.61 -8.22
N TRP A 357 15.53 6.89 -7.90
CA TRP A 357 16.52 7.35 -6.95
C TRP A 357 15.86 7.70 -5.62
N ARG A 358 16.22 6.97 -4.54
CA ARG A 358 15.58 7.18 -3.24
C ARG A 358 16.07 8.46 -2.58
N ALA A 359 15.15 9.33 -2.20
CA ALA A 359 15.39 10.51 -1.38
C ALA A 359 15.34 10.14 0.11
N PHE A 360 16.28 9.32 0.55
CA PHE A 360 16.40 8.87 1.93
C PHE A 360 17.80 9.19 2.44
N VAL A 361 17.91 10.32 3.13
CA VAL A 361 19.20 10.94 3.51
C VAL A 361 19.40 10.90 5.02
N TYR A 362 20.53 10.33 5.43
CA TYR A 362 20.98 10.29 6.82
C TYR A 362 22.15 11.21 7.13
N ASP A 363 22.52 12.09 6.21
CA ASP A 363 23.66 12.99 6.36
C ASP A 363 23.32 14.10 7.37
N GLU A 364 24.00 14.09 8.53
CA GLU A 364 23.81 15.06 9.62
C GLU A 364 24.26 16.47 9.26
N ASP A 365 25.24 16.59 8.37
CA ASP A 365 25.76 17.87 7.93
C ASP A 365 24.73 18.68 7.14
N VAL A 366 23.69 18.01 6.61
CA VAL A 366 22.59 18.68 5.91
C VAL A 366 21.68 19.45 6.89
N ASP A 367 21.25 18.80 7.96
CA ASP A 367 20.45 19.40 9.04
C ASP A 367 20.38 18.45 10.24
N PRO A 368 20.43 18.95 11.49
CA PRO A 368 20.28 18.11 12.68
C PRO A 368 18.96 17.34 12.71
N ASP A 369 17.84 17.95 12.28
CA ASP A 369 16.54 17.26 12.21
C ASP A 369 16.36 16.52 10.88
N ARG A 370 16.35 15.21 10.97
CA ARG A 370 16.15 14.28 9.86
C ARG A 370 14.94 14.59 8.98
N VAL A 371 13.88 15.14 9.57
CA VAL A 371 12.65 15.57 8.86
C VAL A 371 12.93 16.52 7.70
N LYS A 372 13.99 17.32 7.78
CA LYS A 372 14.31 18.39 6.82
C LYS A 372 15.21 17.94 5.70
N ARG A 373 16.04 16.93 5.92
CA ARG A 373 17.22 16.60 5.09
C ARG A 373 16.88 16.33 3.63
N ALA A 374 15.97 15.40 3.39
CA ALA A 374 15.63 15.03 2.01
C ALA A 374 15.03 16.20 1.23
N TYR A 375 14.21 17.04 1.86
CA TYR A 375 13.69 18.24 1.21
C TYR A 375 14.79 19.22 0.83
N ILE A 376 15.70 19.55 1.75
CA ILE A 376 16.81 20.50 1.53
C ILE A 376 17.67 20.01 0.36
N GLU A 377 18.04 18.74 0.39
CA GLU A 377 18.98 18.19 -0.58
C GLU A 377 18.36 18.03 -1.98
N PHE A 378 17.15 17.50 -2.07
CA PHE A 378 16.56 17.18 -3.37
C PHE A 378 15.88 18.35 -4.07
N THR A 379 15.28 19.31 -3.33
CA THR A 379 14.71 20.51 -3.97
C THR A 379 15.76 21.38 -4.63
N GLY A 380 16.99 21.40 -4.10
CA GLY A 380 18.13 22.08 -4.72
C GLY A 380 18.60 21.44 -6.05
N LEU A 381 18.22 20.18 -6.29
CA LEU A 381 18.56 19.42 -7.50
C LEU A 381 17.39 19.31 -8.49
N ASP A 382 16.24 19.92 -8.21
CA ASP A 382 15.07 19.82 -9.08
C ASP A 382 15.35 20.37 -10.48
N GLY A 383 15.05 19.57 -11.49
CA GLY A 383 15.35 19.87 -12.90
C GLY A 383 16.76 19.52 -13.37
N GLN A 384 17.64 19.04 -12.48
CA GLN A 384 18.99 18.58 -12.86
C GLN A 384 19.05 17.09 -13.21
N PHE A 385 18.01 16.35 -12.91
CA PHE A 385 17.90 14.92 -13.24
C PHE A 385 17.52 14.69 -14.70
N ARG A 386 18.01 13.60 -15.31
CA ARG A 386 17.61 13.16 -16.65
C ARG A 386 16.10 12.84 -16.72
N PRO A 387 15.48 12.94 -17.91
CA PRO A 387 14.02 12.68 -18.06
C PRO A 387 13.57 11.26 -17.71
N ASN A 388 14.49 10.28 -17.65
CA ASN A 388 14.25 8.91 -17.25
C ASN A 388 14.66 8.63 -15.79
N VAL A 389 14.85 9.66 -14.98
CA VAL A 389 15.02 9.56 -13.52
C VAL A 389 13.76 9.99 -12.82
N ALA A 390 13.35 9.23 -11.79
CA ALA A 390 12.34 9.64 -10.83
C ALA A 390 12.93 9.58 -9.42
N VAL A 391 12.65 10.60 -8.61
CA VAL A 391 13.02 10.64 -7.19
C VAL A 391 11.93 9.90 -6.42
N GLN A 392 12.32 8.98 -5.52
CA GLN A 392 11.37 8.22 -4.68
C GLN A 392 11.47 8.70 -3.24
N ALA A 393 10.36 9.23 -2.71
CA ALA A 393 10.25 9.71 -1.33
C ALA A 393 9.25 8.85 -0.53
N LYS A 394 9.56 8.58 0.73
CA LYS A 394 8.60 7.93 1.65
C LYS A 394 7.35 8.80 1.83
N ASN A 395 6.24 8.19 2.24
CA ASN A 395 4.99 8.91 2.47
C ASN A 395 5.13 10.06 3.49
N GLY A 396 5.93 9.86 4.54
CA GLY A 396 6.28 10.87 5.52
C GLY A 396 7.76 11.23 5.48
N PRO A 397 8.18 12.32 6.15
CA PRO A 397 9.55 12.86 6.04
C PRO A 397 10.58 12.10 6.87
N ILE A 398 10.20 11.11 7.67
CA ILE A 398 11.15 10.32 8.47
C ILE A 398 11.26 8.88 7.98
N ASP A 399 10.40 7.96 8.41
CA ASP A 399 10.66 6.53 8.22
C ASP A 399 9.45 5.64 8.51
N PHE A 400 8.35 5.75 7.80
CA PHE A 400 7.17 4.89 7.95
C PHE A 400 6.64 4.80 9.39
N GLN A 401 6.79 5.86 10.19
CA GLN A 401 6.26 5.89 11.55
C GLN A 401 4.73 5.71 11.55
N PRO A 402 4.12 5.31 12.65
CA PRO A 402 2.68 5.01 12.69
C PRO A 402 1.78 6.12 12.14
N ARG A 403 2.18 7.39 12.31
CA ARG A 403 1.57 8.54 11.62
C ARG A 403 2.60 9.64 11.40
N GLU A 404 2.74 10.06 10.16
CA GLU A 404 3.56 11.20 9.74
C GLU A 404 2.72 12.18 8.92
N PRO A 405 3.02 13.49 8.93
CA PRO A 405 2.51 14.37 7.89
C PRO A 405 3.09 13.93 6.53
N PHE A 406 2.45 14.31 5.43
CA PHE A 406 2.98 13.98 4.12
C PHE A 406 4.37 14.62 3.88
N HIS A 407 5.24 13.92 3.14
CA HIS A 407 6.57 14.41 2.85
C HIS A 407 6.52 15.67 1.95
N PRO A 408 7.16 16.79 2.31
CA PRO A 408 7.06 18.06 1.57
C PRO A 408 7.64 18.02 0.15
N LEU A 409 8.44 17.02 -0.22
CA LEU A 409 8.87 16.80 -1.61
C LEU A 409 7.69 16.59 -2.56
N PHE A 410 6.54 16.07 -2.07
CA PHE A 410 5.32 15.99 -2.87
C PHE A 410 4.75 17.39 -3.11
N GLY A 411 4.98 17.91 -4.31
CA GLY A 411 4.70 19.27 -4.71
C GLY A 411 5.90 20.21 -4.62
N GLY A 412 6.91 19.93 -3.79
CA GLY A 412 8.18 20.69 -3.71
C GLY A 412 9.05 20.51 -4.95
N MET A 413 9.09 19.28 -5.50
CA MET A 413 9.73 18.99 -6.79
C MET A 413 8.78 19.36 -7.93
N LYS A 414 9.17 20.22 -8.84
CA LYS A 414 8.30 20.77 -9.91
C LYS A 414 8.66 20.26 -11.30
N GLN A 415 9.90 19.85 -11.51
CA GLN A 415 10.45 19.46 -12.80
C GLN A 415 10.83 17.98 -12.83
N THR A 416 11.33 17.45 -11.72
CA THR A 416 11.72 16.04 -11.58
C THR A 416 10.53 15.22 -11.09
N PRO A 417 10.20 14.09 -11.73
CA PRO A 417 9.16 13.19 -11.24
C PRO A 417 9.40 12.71 -9.81
N VAL A 418 8.36 12.70 -8.97
CA VAL A 418 8.43 12.12 -7.62
C VAL A 418 7.49 10.94 -7.53
N LEU A 419 8.00 9.80 -7.07
CA LEU A 419 7.24 8.60 -6.74
C LEU A 419 7.09 8.49 -5.22
N ALA A 420 5.93 8.04 -4.75
CA ALA A 420 5.79 7.72 -3.34
C ALA A 420 6.31 6.32 -3.04
N GLU A 421 7.05 6.18 -1.94
CA GLU A 421 7.39 4.91 -1.32
C GLU A 421 6.47 4.68 -0.12
N LEU A 422 5.59 3.69 -0.23
CA LEU A 422 4.78 3.19 0.86
C LEU A 422 5.40 1.92 1.45
N GLN A 423 4.91 1.49 2.60
CA GLN A 423 5.33 0.21 3.17
C GLN A 423 4.09 -0.61 3.58
N ALA A 424 3.79 -1.66 2.83
CA ALA A 424 2.72 -2.60 3.16
C ALA A 424 3.16 -3.59 4.25
N THR A 425 4.44 -3.92 4.29
CA THR A 425 5.06 -4.62 5.42
C THR A 425 5.03 -3.73 6.66
N GLN A 426 4.60 -4.26 7.79
CA GLN A 426 4.29 -3.49 9.00
C GLN A 426 5.52 -3.32 9.90
N GLU A 427 6.60 -2.69 9.43
CA GLU A 427 7.85 -2.54 10.19
C GLU A 427 7.62 -1.87 11.54
N TYR A 428 6.96 -0.71 11.55
CA TYR A 428 6.64 0.08 12.76
C TYR A 428 5.18 -0.05 13.20
N LEU A 429 4.44 -0.97 12.61
CA LEU A 429 2.99 -1.11 12.78
C LEU A 429 2.60 -2.50 13.35
N GLY A 430 3.43 -3.02 14.28
CA GLY A 430 3.18 -4.27 14.98
C GLY A 430 3.55 -5.53 14.21
N GLN A 431 4.32 -5.38 13.14
CA GLN A 431 4.87 -6.49 12.35
C GLN A 431 3.78 -7.49 11.91
N ALA A 432 4.01 -8.81 11.97
CA ALA A 432 2.99 -9.81 11.68
C ALA A 432 2.07 -10.15 12.86
N ASN A 433 2.12 -9.37 13.95
CA ASN A 433 1.36 -9.65 15.17
C ASN A 433 0.09 -8.80 15.29
N HIS A 434 0.09 -7.58 14.78
CA HIS A 434 -1.02 -6.65 14.96
C HIS A 434 -1.83 -6.50 13.67
N LEU A 435 -3.16 -6.38 13.83
CA LEU A 435 -4.04 -5.95 12.75
C LEU A 435 -3.95 -4.44 12.63
N VAL A 436 -3.37 -3.96 11.51
CA VAL A 436 -3.35 -2.56 11.13
C VAL A 436 -3.63 -2.45 9.63
N TYR A 437 -4.77 -1.89 9.27
CA TYR A 437 -5.17 -1.72 7.88
C TYR A 437 -4.64 -0.40 7.31
N HIS A 438 -3.64 -0.49 6.47
CA HIS A 438 -2.96 0.67 5.88
C HIS A 438 -3.79 1.45 4.87
N GLY A 439 -4.88 0.88 4.33
CA GLY A 439 -5.74 1.60 3.38
C GLY A 439 -6.26 2.93 3.92
N THR A 440 -6.54 3.04 5.22
CA THR A 440 -6.94 4.30 5.88
C THR A 440 -5.78 5.29 5.97
N MET A 441 -4.60 4.84 6.36
CA MET A 441 -3.39 5.65 6.44
C MET A 441 -2.98 6.19 5.06
N TRP A 442 -2.98 5.33 4.04
CA TRP A 442 -2.60 5.75 2.70
C TRP A 442 -3.63 6.68 2.05
N LYS A 443 -4.91 6.55 2.40
CA LYS A 443 -5.92 7.53 1.95
C LYS A 443 -5.71 8.89 2.61
N GLU A 444 -5.39 8.95 3.90
CA GLU A 444 -5.02 10.20 4.56
C GLU A 444 -3.84 10.87 3.85
N PHE A 445 -2.80 10.11 3.51
CA PHE A 445 -1.63 10.59 2.77
C PHE A 445 -1.99 11.06 1.36
N LEU A 446 -2.65 10.23 0.55
CA LEU A 446 -2.96 10.52 -0.86
C LEU A 446 -3.95 11.67 -1.04
N ASP A 447 -4.84 11.89 -0.06
CA ASP A 447 -5.82 12.98 -0.06
C ASP A 447 -5.28 14.27 0.56
N SER A 448 -4.10 14.25 1.19
CA SER A 448 -3.47 15.45 1.74
C SER A 448 -3.19 16.46 0.63
N ASP A 449 -3.67 17.69 0.80
CA ASP A 449 -3.49 18.76 -0.18
C ASP A 449 -2.14 19.45 0.03
N THR A 450 -1.29 19.37 -0.97
CA THR A 450 0.02 20.04 -0.96
C THR A 450 -0.07 21.54 -1.21
N PHE A 451 -1.16 22.01 -1.80
CA PHE A 451 -1.33 23.38 -2.30
C PHE A 451 -0.25 23.84 -3.30
N ALA A 452 0.51 22.95 -3.88
CA ALA A 452 1.61 23.29 -4.79
C ALA A 452 1.17 24.14 -6.00
N ARG A 453 -0.06 23.97 -6.46
CA ARG A 453 -0.72 24.85 -7.46
C ARG A 453 -2.11 25.30 -6.99
N GLY A 454 -2.25 25.62 -5.72
CA GLY A 454 -3.52 25.99 -5.10
C GLY A 454 -4.30 24.76 -4.60
N ALA A 455 -5.52 25.03 -4.10
CA ALA A 455 -6.37 24.00 -3.53
C ALA A 455 -6.67 22.86 -4.52
N GLY A 456 -6.73 21.64 -4.00
CA GLY A 456 -6.93 20.45 -4.79
C GLY A 456 -5.65 19.86 -5.41
N SER A 457 -4.45 20.35 -5.03
CA SER A 457 -3.17 19.78 -5.40
C SER A 457 -2.81 18.60 -4.49
N THR A 458 -3.70 17.59 -4.39
CA THR A 458 -3.47 16.48 -3.47
C THR A 458 -2.23 15.66 -3.87
N VAL A 459 -1.64 14.95 -2.89
CA VAL A 459 -0.51 14.06 -3.15
C VAL A 459 -0.84 13.07 -4.26
N GLY A 460 -2.02 12.45 -4.23
CA GLY A 460 -2.45 11.54 -5.31
C GLY A 460 -2.43 12.20 -6.69
N ARG A 461 -2.81 13.47 -6.79
CA ARG A 461 -2.74 14.25 -8.05
C ARG A 461 -1.33 14.66 -8.44
N VAL A 462 -0.43 14.83 -7.49
CA VAL A 462 1.01 15.01 -7.77
C VAL A 462 1.57 13.74 -8.40
N LEU A 463 1.30 12.57 -7.80
CA LEU A 463 1.81 11.27 -8.24
C LEU A 463 1.26 10.84 -9.62
N GLU A 464 0.03 11.23 -9.99
CA GLU A 464 -0.52 10.97 -11.33
C GLU A 464 -0.08 12.01 -12.38
N GLY A 465 0.76 13.00 -12.02
CA GLY A 465 1.25 14.04 -12.92
C GLY A 465 0.24 15.15 -13.25
N ALA A 466 -0.89 15.23 -12.51
CA ALA A 466 -1.93 16.24 -12.75
C ALA A 466 -1.59 17.62 -12.17
N VAL A 467 -0.68 17.71 -11.20
CA VAL A 467 -0.22 18.98 -10.61
C VAL A 467 1.00 19.51 -11.37
N HIS A 468 2.02 18.68 -11.54
CA HIS A 468 3.20 18.97 -12.34
C HIS A 468 3.31 17.90 -13.44
N PRO A 469 3.07 18.24 -14.72
CA PRO A 469 3.18 17.27 -15.80
C PRO A 469 4.59 16.67 -15.87
N CYS A 470 4.66 15.35 -15.83
CA CYS A 470 5.91 14.61 -15.88
C CYS A 470 5.76 13.34 -16.73
N ARG A 471 6.89 12.80 -17.20
CA ARG A 471 6.91 11.58 -18.04
C ARG A 471 6.75 10.30 -17.25
N ILE A 472 7.15 10.30 -15.99
CA ILE A 472 7.10 9.14 -15.10
C ILE A 472 6.14 9.48 -13.97
N THR A 473 5.09 8.69 -13.83
CA THR A 473 4.11 8.78 -12.74
C THR A 473 4.06 7.45 -12.03
N GLY A 474 3.88 7.43 -10.71
CA GLY A 474 3.83 6.13 -10.05
C GLY A 474 3.91 6.15 -8.54
N ILE A 475 3.82 4.93 -8.01
CA ILE A 475 3.86 4.63 -6.59
C ILE A 475 4.53 3.27 -6.39
N VAL A 476 5.30 3.16 -5.34
CA VAL A 476 6.05 1.95 -4.97
C VAL A 476 5.66 1.55 -3.57
N SER A 477 5.57 0.26 -3.27
CA SER A 477 5.38 -0.21 -1.90
C SER A 477 6.39 -1.28 -1.53
N VAL A 478 6.97 -1.15 -0.36
CA VAL A 478 7.73 -2.24 0.25
C VAL A 478 6.74 -3.32 0.68
N VAL A 479 6.81 -4.47 0.03
CA VAL A 479 6.01 -5.65 0.34
C VAL A 479 6.96 -6.83 0.42
N ASN A 480 7.11 -7.39 1.61
CA ASN A 480 8.04 -8.48 1.91
C ASN A 480 7.29 -9.78 2.21
N PRO A 481 6.60 -10.39 1.22
CA PRO A 481 5.99 -11.69 1.41
C PRO A 481 7.07 -12.75 1.54
N GLY A 482 6.80 -13.75 2.36
CA GLY A 482 7.72 -14.86 2.59
C GLY A 482 7.12 -16.22 2.27
N LEU A 483 7.83 -17.27 2.67
CA LEU A 483 7.43 -18.65 2.44
C LEU A 483 6.31 -19.16 3.35
N ASP A 484 5.88 -18.38 4.35
CA ASP A 484 4.69 -18.73 5.14
C ASP A 484 3.50 -18.98 4.21
N THR A 485 2.62 -19.90 4.62
CA THR A 485 1.48 -20.30 3.79
C THR A 485 0.60 -19.10 3.43
N ASN A 486 0.36 -18.19 4.37
CA ASN A 486 -0.44 -16.99 4.14
C ASN A 486 0.35 -15.81 3.54
N TRP A 487 1.60 -15.98 3.12
CA TRP A 487 2.50 -15.01 2.48
C TRP A 487 2.96 -13.83 3.34
N CYS A 488 2.19 -13.41 4.32
CA CYS A 488 2.38 -12.15 5.04
C CYS A 488 2.54 -12.32 6.56
N GLY A 489 2.54 -13.57 7.07
CA GLY A 489 2.64 -13.88 8.49
C GLY A 489 1.36 -13.60 9.30
N HIS A 490 0.52 -12.66 8.84
CA HIS A 490 -0.80 -12.36 9.38
C HIS A 490 -1.82 -12.27 8.26
N HIS A 491 -3.02 -12.86 8.42
CA HIS A 491 -4.04 -12.87 7.37
C HIS A 491 -4.46 -11.46 6.94
N PHE A 492 -4.61 -10.52 7.88
CA PHE A 492 -4.98 -9.14 7.56
C PHE A 492 -3.86 -8.32 6.89
N SER A 493 -2.60 -8.72 7.00
CA SER A 493 -1.50 -8.05 6.27
C SER A 493 -1.62 -8.25 4.75
N GLN A 494 -2.33 -9.30 4.30
CA GLN A 494 -2.71 -9.47 2.90
C GLN A 494 -3.59 -8.32 2.38
N ALA A 495 -4.43 -7.74 3.25
CA ALA A 495 -5.27 -6.59 2.91
C ALA A 495 -4.45 -5.35 2.57
N ASN A 496 -3.27 -5.17 3.17
CA ASN A 496 -2.37 -4.06 2.87
C ASN A 496 -1.77 -4.20 1.47
N TRP A 497 -1.34 -5.41 1.08
CA TRP A 497 -0.90 -5.68 -0.30
C TRP A 497 -2.03 -5.42 -1.32
N TYR A 498 -3.23 -5.94 -1.04
CA TYR A 498 -4.42 -5.69 -1.87
C TYR A 498 -4.73 -4.20 -2.00
N ALA A 499 -4.77 -3.48 -0.87
CA ALA A 499 -5.09 -2.05 -0.84
C ALA A 499 -4.06 -1.22 -1.59
N PHE A 500 -2.77 -1.56 -1.52
CA PHE A 500 -1.75 -0.91 -2.30
C PHE A 500 -2.05 -1.01 -3.80
N GLY A 501 -2.28 -2.21 -4.33
CA GLY A 501 -2.56 -2.40 -5.77
C GLY A 501 -3.81 -1.62 -6.21
N ARG A 502 -4.88 -1.63 -5.40
CA ARG A 502 -6.11 -0.89 -5.70
C ARG A 502 -5.92 0.63 -5.71
N LEU A 503 -5.19 1.18 -4.73
CA LEU A 503 -4.90 2.62 -4.66
C LEU A 503 -3.87 3.05 -5.73
N ALA A 504 -2.91 2.20 -6.07
CA ALA A 504 -1.97 2.43 -7.15
C ALA A 504 -2.66 2.47 -8.53
N TRP A 505 -3.69 1.64 -8.71
CA TRP A 505 -4.54 1.69 -9.90
C TRP A 505 -5.40 2.97 -9.93
N ASN A 506 -6.09 3.25 -8.83
CA ASN A 506 -6.95 4.42 -8.69
C ASN A 506 -6.97 4.95 -7.25
N HIS A 507 -6.18 5.98 -6.98
CA HIS A 507 -6.06 6.61 -5.66
C HIS A 507 -7.37 7.27 -5.16
N GLN A 508 -8.38 7.42 -6.01
CA GLN A 508 -9.68 7.99 -5.64
C GLN A 508 -10.63 6.96 -4.99
N LEU A 509 -10.30 5.67 -5.03
CA LEU A 509 -11.08 4.66 -4.32
C LEU A 509 -11.04 4.91 -2.80
N SER A 510 -12.15 4.62 -2.11
CA SER A 510 -12.17 4.74 -0.66
C SER A 510 -11.53 3.51 0.01
N ALA A 511 -10.85 3.74 1.14
CA ALA A 511 -10.30 2.64 1.95
C ALA A 511 -11.39 1.65 2.37
N ARG A 512 -12.60 2.15 2.68
CA ARG A 512 -13.75 1.33 3.07
C ARG A 512 -14.20 0.38 1.96
N GLN A 513 -14.31 0.87 0.73
CA GLN A 513 -14.65 0.05 -0.43
C GLN A 513 -13.61 -1.04 -0.67
N ILE A 514 -12.33 -0.69 -0.60
CA ILE A 514 -11.22 -1.63 -0.81
C ILE A 514 -11.22 -2.71 0.28
N ALA A 515 -11.44 -2.34 1.54
CA ALA A 515 -11.56 -3.29 2.65
C ALA A 515 -12.73 -4.25 2.43
N GLU A 516 -13.90 -3.74 2.03
CA GLU A 516 -15.08 -4.57 1.75
C GLU A 516 -14.84 -5.55 0.61
N GLU A 517 -14.27 -5.09 -0.52
CA GLU A 517 -13.88 -5.96 -1.64
C GLU A 517 -12.97 -7.10 -1.15
N TRP A 518 -11.93 -6.77 -0.37
CA TRP A 518 -10.98 -7.77 0.14
C TRP A 518 -11.65 -8.77 1.08
N VAL A 519 -12.46 -8.31 2.02
CA VAL A 519 -13.19 -9.20 2.97
C VAL A 519 -14.10 -10.17 2.23
N ARG A 520 -14.86 -9.68 1.24
CA ARG A 520 -15.74 -10.52 0.43
C ARG A 520 -15.01 -11.61 -0.33
N MET A 521 -13.86 -11.30 -0.89
CA MET A 521 -13.05 -12.27 -1.64
C MET A 521 -12.26 -13.20 -0.73
N THR A 522 -11.91 -12.77 0.47
CA THR A 522 -11.03 -13.50 1.39
C THR A 522 -11.81 -14.36 2.38
N PHE A 523 -12.89 -13.86 2.96
CA PHE A 523 -13.63 -14.57 4.01
C PHE A 523 -15.02 -15.02 3.57
N THR A 524 -15.95 -14.12 3.30
CA THR A 524 -17.36 -14.44 3.07
C THR A 524 -18.10 -13.32 2.34
N ASN A 525 -19.24 -13.66 1.72
CA ASN A 525 -20.22 -12.69 1.20
C ASN A 525 -21.42 -12.47 2.14
N ASP A 526 -21.40 -13.00 3.37
CA ASP A 526 -22.43 -12.68 4.38
C ASP A 526 -22.27 -11.22 4.83
N ASP A 527 -23.27 -10.39 4.52
CA ASP A 527 -23.20 -8.94 4.73
C ASP A 527 -22.94 -8.54 6.19
N LEU A 528 -23.49 -9.28 7.15
CA LEU A 528 -23.27 -9.02 8.58
C LEU A 528 -21.78 -9.21 8.92
N THR A 529 -21.23 -10.35 8.56
CA THR A 529 -19.82 -10.69 8.82
C THR A 529 -18.88 -9.74 8.07
N VAL A 530 -19.19 -9.42 6.81
CA VAL A 530 -18.43 -8.44 6.01
C VAL A 530 -18.38 -7.08 6.70
N ASN A 531 -19.52 -6.57 7.17
CA ASN A 531 -19.60 -5.29 7.83
C ASN A 531 -18.76 -5.26 9.12
N VAL A 532 -18.85 -6.29 9.95
CA VAL A 532 -18.09 -6.40 11.20
C VAL A 532 -16.59 -6.39 10.94
N ILE A 533 -16.10 -7.22 10.03
CA ILE A 533 -14.67 -7.31 9.70
C ILE A 533 -14.18 -6.01 9.07
N ARG A 534 -14.93 -5.45 8.12
CA ARG A 534 -14.58 -4.18 7.49
C ARG A 534 -14.46 -3.04 8.51
N ASP A 535 -15.41 -2.91 9.42
CA ASP A 535 -15.43 -1.83 10.39
C ASP A 535 -14.30 -1.99 11.41
N MET A 536 -13.95 -3.21 11.79
CA MET A 536 -12.76 -3.53 12.58
C MET A 536 -11.47 -3.12 11.84
N MET A 537 -11.36 -3.43 10.54
CA MET A 537 -10.21 -2.98 9.72
C MET A 537 -10.13 -1.45 9.68
N MET A 538 -11.25 -0.78 9.44
CA MET A 538 -11.28 0.69 9.30
C MET A 538 -10.85 1.43 10.56
N SER A 539 -11.09 0.89 11.75
CA SER A 539 -10.67 1.50 13.02
C SER A 539 -9.24 1.12 13.42
N SER A 540 -8.68 0.05 12.88
CA SER A 540 -7.45 -0.59 13.38
C SER A 540 -6.21 0.32 13.37
N TRP A 541 -6.03 1.16 12.36
CA TRP A 541 -4.90 2.08 12.30
C TRP A 541 -4.99 3.18 13.37
N GLU A 542 -6.14 3.83 13.54
CA GLU A 542 -6.32 4.85 14.59
C GLU A 542 -6.17 4.24 15.98
N THR A 543 -6.67 3.01 16.18
CA THR A 543 -6.46 2.23 17.40
C THR A 543 -4.97 2.03 17.67
N TYR A 544 -4.20 1.60 16.66
CA TYR A 544 -2.75 1.39 16.77
C TYR A 544 -2.03 2.70 17.15
N VAL A 545 -2.29 3.78 16.43
CA VAL A 545 -1.70 5.10 16.72
C VAL A 545 -2.03 5.53 18.15
N SER A 546 -3.26 5.29 18.61
CA SER A 546 -3.73 5.73 19.92
C SER A 546 -2.97 5.04 21.06
N TYR A 547 -2.64 3.75 20.96
CA TYR A 547 -1.90 3.07 22.02
C TYR A 547 -0.38 3.07 21.84
N THR A 548 0.15 3.62 20.73
CA THR A 548 1.60 3.70 20.49
C THR A 548 2.11 5.14 20.50
N MET A 549 1.76 5.94 19.50
CA MET A 549 2.33 7.27 19.23
C MET A 549 1.24 8.28 18.84
N PRO A 550 0.30 8.61 19.76
CA PRO A 550 -0.76 9.57 19.50
C PRO A 550 -0.24 11.00 19.42
N LEU A 551 -1.09 11.92 18.91
CA LEU A 551 -0.90 13.37 18.90
C LEU A 551 0.36 13.85 18.15
N GLY A 552 0.92 13.01 17.26
CA GLY A 552 2.14 13.34 16.51
C GLY A 552 3.43 12.93 17.20
N LEU A 553 3.36 12.18 18.28
CA LEU A 553 4.52 11.49 18.82
C LEU A 553 5.04 10.46 17.81
N HIS A 554 6.35 10.23 17.82
CA HIS A 554 7.02 9.26 16.95
C HIS A 554 8.33 8.78 17.57
N HIS A 555 8.90 7.68 17.05
CA HIS A 555 10.15 7.06 17.52
C HIS A 555 10.14 6.57 18.96
N LEU A 556 8.98 6.38 19.61
CA LEU A 556 8.87 5.82 20.96
C LEU A 556 9.07 4.29 20.98
N ILE A 557 9.89 3.77 20.09
CA ILE A 557 10.01 2.36 19.77
C ILE A 557 11.48 1.91 19.87
N GLY A 558 11.70 0.66 20.29
CA GLY A 558 13.04 0.08 20.39
C GLY A 558 13.66 -0.23 19.01
N SER A 559 14.90 -0.69 19.02
CA SER A 559 15.66 -1.06 17.80
C SER A 559 15.08 -2.28 17.08
N ASP A 560 14.20 -3.03 17.74
CA ASP A 560 13.41 -4.12 17.17
C ASP A 560 12.22 -3.62 16.31
N HIS A 561 11.94 -2.32 16.33
CA HIS A 561 10.80 -1.64 15.70
C HIS A 561 9.44 -2.19 16.15
N TYR A 562 9.36 -2.68 17.40
CA TYR A 562 8.16 -3.32 17.93
C TYR A 562 7.80 -2.88 19.35
N ALA A 563 8.73 -3.02 20.30
CA ALA A 563 8.47 -2.73 21.70
C ALA A 563 8.52 -1.22 22.02
N PRO A 564 7.73 -0.72 23.00
CA PRO A 564 7.87 0.65 23.49
C PRO A 564 9.24 0.85 24.14
N MET A 565 9.90 1.96 23.82
CA MET A 565 11.18 2.35 24.40
C MET A 565 11.33 3.88 24.42
N PRO A 566 10.45 4.62 25.13
CA PRO A 566 10.49 6.08 25.16
C PRO A 566 11.77 6.62 25.83
N GLU A 567 12.38 5.85 26.71
CA GLU A 567 13.65 6.17 27.40
C GLU A 567 14.90 6.01 26.53
N ASN A 568 14.77 5.53 25.28
CA ASN A 568 15.93 5.31 24.43
C ASN A 568 16.65 6.65 24.16
N ASP A 569 17.82 6.80 24.82
CA ASP A 569 18.76 7.93 24.70
C ASP A 569 20.11 7.50 24.12
N THR A 570 20.28 6.20 23.79
CA THR A 570 21.53 5.60 23.36
C THR A 570 21.35 4.91 22.02
N ALA A 571 21.91 5.51 20.97
CA ALA A 571 22.00 4.96 19.63
C ALA A 571 23.30 5.43 18.96
N PRO A 572 23.72 4.82 17.84
CA PRO A 572 24.90 5.29 17.08
C PRO A 572 24.83 6.76 16.67
N ARG A 573 23.61 7.32 16.62
CA ARG A 573 23.34 8.72 16.27
C ARG A 573 22.26 9.27 17.20
N GLU A 574 22.36 10.53 17.58
CA GLU A 574 21.38 11.19 18.44
C GLU A 574 19.97 11.19 17.81
N ASP A 575 19.88 11.44 16.50
CA ASP A 575 18.61 11.45 15.76
C ASP A 575 18.01 10.06 15.47
N TRP A 576 18.53 9.02 16.13
CA TRP A 576 17.92 7.67 16.19
C TRP A 576 17.35 7.33 17.57
N THR A 577 17.41 8.28 18.51
CA THR A 577 16.91 8.08 19.87
C THR A 577 15.48 8.59 20.04
N ALA A 578 14.72 8.00 20.92
CA ALA A 578 13.36 8.46 21.26
C ALA A 578 13.39 9.85 21.91
N VAL A 579 14.35 10.08 22.81
CA VAL A 579 14.48 11.33 23.56
C VAL A 579 14.77 12.54 22.66
N PHE A 580 15.48 12.33 21.56
CA PHE A 580 15.70 13.38 20.56
C PHE A 580 14.40 13.93 19.97
N TYR A 581 13.40 13.05 19.79
CA TYR A 581 12.14 13.42 19.16
C TYR A 581 11.08 13.91 20.14
N HIS A 582 10.85 13.20 21.25
CA HIS A 582 9.80 13.62 22.19
C HIS A 582 10.21 14.77 23.09
N ARG A 583 11.50 14.97 23.38
CA ARG A 583 12.04 16.08 24.19
C ARG A 583 11.27 16.35 25.50
N ALA A 584 10.81 15.28 26.14
CA ALA A 584 10.04 15.40 27.36
C ALA A 584 10.91 15.86 28.54
N ASP A 585 10.45 16.89 29.25
CA ASP A 585 11.00 17.35 30.52
C ASP A 585 9.86 17.94 31.40
N ALA A 586 10.16 18.52 32.56
CA ALA A 586 9.17 19.12 33.44
C ALA A 586 8.37 20.26 32.77
N GLY A 587 8.89 20.91 31.72
CA GLY A 587 8.26 21.99 30.99
C GLY A 587 7.31 21.54 29.88
N GLY A 588 7.36 20.25 29.45
CA GLY A 588 6.48 19.76 28.39
C GLY A 588 7.12 18.70 27.50
N ILE A 589 6.46 18.44 26.37
CA ILE A 589 6.78 17.38 25.40
C ILE A 589 6.58 17.85 23.97
N GLY A 590 7.26 17.23 23.01
CA GLY A 590 7.15 17.49 21.57
C GLY A 590 8.30 18.29 21.00
N PHE A 591 8.38 18.36 19.68
CA PHE A 591 9.45 19.02 18.95
C PHE A 591 8.97 20.34 18.34
N ASP A 592 9.65 21.46 18.64
CA ASP A 592 9.32 22.75 18.01
C ASP A 592 9.91 22.81 16.61
N ARG A 593 9.08 22.51 15.62
CA ARG A 593 9.35 22.58 14.18
C ARG A 593 8.67 23.77 13.51
N THR A 594 8.15 24.70 14.30
CA THR A 594 7.52 25.95 13.83
C THR A 594 8.57 26.91 13.24
N LYS A 595 8.12 28.04 12.70
CA LYS A 595 9.00 29.14 12.26
C LYS A 595 9.86 29.73 13.38
N ARG A 596 9.45 29.57 14.64
CA ARG A 596 10.23 30.00 15.82
C ARG A 596 11.25 28.95 16.26
N GLY A 597 10.99 27.67 15.97
CA GLY A 597 11.86 26.56 16.24
C GLY A 597 12.84 26.27 15.08
N ASN A 598 12.88 25.02 14.63
CA ASN A 598 13.81 24.58 13.57
C ASN A 598 13.32 24.88 12.15
N LYS A 599 12.13 25.47 11.97
CA LYS A 599 11.54 25.92 10.71
C LYS A 599 11.17 24.81 9.71
N ALA A 600 10.99 23.57 10.15
CA ALA A 600 10.57 22.50 9.24
C ALA A 600 9.23 22.78 8.53
N VAL A 601 8.31 23.53 9.18
CA VAL A 601 7.04 23.95 8.57
C VAL A 601 7.23 24.80 7.31
N GLU A 602 8.38 25.48 7.13
CA GLU A 602 8.66 26.30 5.93
C GLU A 602 8.90 25.45 4.67
N GLN A 603 9.07 24.14 4.80
CA GLN A 603 9.15 23.22 3.68
C GLN A 603 7.82 22.95 3.00
N TYR A 604 6.70 23.32 3.64
CA TYR A 604 5.35 23.19 3.10
C TYR A 604 4.90 24.48 2.42
N PHE A 605 4.01 24.38 1.44
CA PHE A 605 3.41 25.55 0.80
C PHE A 605 2.61 26.40 1.80
N PRO A 606 2.45 27.71 1.57
CA PRO A 606 1.96 28.65 2.58
C PRO A 606 0.68 28.26 3.34
N PRO A 607 -0.41 27.74 2.71
CA PRO A 607 -1.59 27.33 3.47
C PRO A 607 -1.30 26.19 4.45
N VAL A 608 -0.50 25.21 4.04
CA VAL A 608 -0.11 24.08 4.89
C VAL A 608 0.92 24.51 5.93
N CYS A 609 1.90 25.32 5.53
CA CYS A 609 2.86 25.96 6.45
C CYS A 609 2.12 26.69 7.57
N GLY A 610 1.16 27.57 7.22
CA GLY A 610 0.38 28.31 8.21
C GLY A 610 -0.49 27.42 9.10
N LEU A 611 -1.03 26.34 8.55
CA LEU A 611 -1.80 25.35 9.29
C LEU A 611 -0.97 24.66 10.37
N PHE A 612 0.26 24.27 10.06
CA PHE A 612 1.16 23.55 10.98
C PHE A 612 1.91 24.48 11.93
N ASP A 613 2.18 25.74 11.54
CA ASP A 613 2.96 26.70 12.32
C ASP A 613 2.23 27.21 13.57
N SER A 614 0.91 27.18 13.59
CA SER A 614 0.10 27.73 14.69
C SER A 614 -0.54 26.63 15.53
N LEU A 615 -0.35 26.69 16.85
CA LEU A 615 -1.04 25.81 17.81
C LEU A 615 -2.57 25.81 17.63
N ALA A 616 -3.16 26.97 17.29
CA ALA A 616 -4.61 27.08 17.12
C ALA A 616 -5.14 26.32 15.90
N THR A 617 -4.36 26.23 14.85
CA THR A 617 -4.76 25.63 13.57
C THR A 617 -4.15 24.24 13.33
N CYS A 618 -3.04 23.91 13.98
CA CYS A 618 -2.39 22.60 13.82
C CYS A 618 -3.39 21.47 14.13
N PRO A 619 -3.54 20.49 13.24
CA PRO A 619 -4.34 19.31 13.54
C PRO A 619 -3.75 18.56 14.74
N GLU A 620 -4.57 18.23 15.74
CA GLU A 620 -4.10 17.58 16.98
C GLU A 620 -3.33 16.29 16.72
N LYS A 621 -3.67 15.55 15.65
CA LYS A 621 -2.93 14.36 15.23
C LYS A 621 -1.47 14.61 14.86
N PHE A 622 -1.06 15.86 14.62
CA PHE A 622 0.31 16.28 14.33
C PHE A 622 0.84 17.30 15.35
N LEU A 623 0.15 17.51 16.46
CA LEU A 623 0.48 18.56 17.44
C LEU A 623 1.94 18.44 17.92
N LEU A 624 2.31 17.30 18.48
CA LEU A 624 3.63 17.07 19.07
C LEU A 624 4.73 16.79 18.02
N TRP A 625 4.32 16.59 16.77
CA TRP A 625 5.25 16.58 15.64
C TRP A 625 5.81 17.98 15.35
N PHE A 626 4.96 19.00 15.38
CA PHE A 626 5.35 20.37 15.01
C PHE A 626 5.56 21.29 16.21
N HIS A 627 4.97 21.01 17.35
CA HIS A 627 4.98 21.89 18.51
C HIS A 627 5.49 21.18 19.76
N ARG A 628 6.27 21.94 20.55
CA ARG A 628 6.52 21.61 21.94
C ARG A 628 5.44 22.25 22.80
N CYS A 629 4.73 21.46 23.61
CA CYS A 629 3.63 21.89 24.43
C CYS A 629 3.88 21.59 25.90
N SER A 630 3.43 22.48 26.82
CA SER A 630 3.42 22.17 28.24
C SER A 630 2.41 21.09 28.57
N TRP A 631 2.63 20.35 29.66
CA TRP A 631 1.74 19.27 30.06
C TRP A 631 0.32 19.72 30.39
N ASP A 632 0.14 20.97 30.83
CA ASP A 632 -1.13 21.61 31.15
C ASP A 632 -1.75 22.39 29.98
N TYR A 633 -1.13 22.36 28.79
CA TYR A 633 -1.68 22.98 27.58
C TYR A 633 -3.13 22.51 27.35
N ARG A 634 -4.03 23.45 27.11
CA ARG A 634 -5.46 23.17 26.90
C ARG A 634 -5.72 22.76 25.46
N MET A 635 -6.10 21.50 25.29
CA MET A 635 -6.51 20.92 24.02
C MET A 635 -7.90 21.44 23.61
N LYS A 636 -8.29 21.20 22.34
CA LYS A 636 -9.63 21.58 21.83
C LYS A 636 -10.77 20.92 22.60
N SER A 637 -10.52 19.75 23.19
CA SER A 637 -11.45 19.06 24.09
C SER A 637 -11.69 19.79 25.43
N GLY A 638 -10.89 20.80 25.75
CA GLY A 638 -10.87 21.47 27.06
C GLY A 638 -10.02 20.72 28.12
N LYS A 639 -9.52 19.53 27.84
CA LYS A 639 -8.62 18.77 28.71
C LYS A 639 -7.19 19.32 28.65
N THR A 640 -6.34 18.96 29.61
CA THR A 640 -4.91 19.21 29.49
C THR A 640 -4.30 18.26 28.47
N LEU A 641 -3.13 18.60 27.92
CA LEU A 641 -2.37 17.70 27.04
C LEU A 641 -2.11 16.35 27.72
N TRP A 642 -1.74 16.36 29.01
CA TRP A 642 -1.52 15.16 29.76
C TRP A 642 -2.78 14.28 29.85
N GLN A 643 -3.94 14.90 30.13
CA GLN A 643 -5.21 14.16 30.17
C GLN A 643 -5.56 13.56 28.80
N GLU A 644 -5.45 14.34 27.73
CA GLU A 644 -5.72 13.87 26.36
C GLU A 644 -4.78 12.72 26.01
N LEU A 645 -3.50 12.82 26.40
CA LEU A 645 -2.50 11.82 26.09
C LEU A 645 -2.81 10.49 26.79
N TYR A 646 -3.02 10.49 28.11
CA TYR A 646 -3.29 9.23 28.80
C TYR A 646 -4.64 8.62 28.40
N GLU A 647 -5.66 9.41 28.14
CA GLU A 647 -6.94 8.91 27.64
C GLU A 647 -6.81 8.27 26.26
N LYS A 648 -5.98 8.80 25.34
CA LYS A 648 -5.66 8.17 24.07
C LYS A 648 -5.07 6.77 24.27
N TYR A 649 -4.10 6.63 25.18
CA TYR A 649 -3.48 5.32 25.47
C TYR A 649 -4.48 4.33 26.06
N TYR A 650 -5.32 4.75 27.01
CA TYR A 650 -6.36 3.87 27.58
C TYR A 650 -7.38 3.47 26.52
N SER A 651 -7.93 4.42 25.79
CA SER A 651 -8.91 4.15 24.73
C SER A 651 -8.34 3.25 23.63
N GLY A 652 -7.08 3.47 23.23
CA GLY A 652 -6.41 2.62 22.23
C GLY A 652 -6.27 1.17 22.71
N ALA A 653 -5.87 0.96 23.96
CA ALA A 653 -5.75 -0.38 24.54
C ALA A 653 -7.13 -1.07 24.68
N GLU A 654 -8.16 -0.34 25.10
CA GLU A 654 -9.52 -0.86 25.14
C GLU A 654 -10.04 -1.26 23.77
N GLN A 655 -9.82 -0.42 22.75
CA GLN A 655 -10.21 -0.72 21.38
C GLN A 655 -9.48 -1.95 20.83
N ALA A 656 -8.18 -2.11 21.12
CA ALA A 656 -7.44 -3.31 20.74
C ALA A 656 -8.02 -4.58 21.39
N SER A 657 -8.37 -4.50 22.68
CA SER A 657 -9.06 -5.60 23.36
C SER A 657 -10.46 -5.87 22.79
N ALA A 658 -11.22 -4.81 22.47
CA ALA A 658 -12.54 -4.93 21.85
C ALA A 658 -12.50 -5.58 20.45
N MET A 659 -11.44 -5.33 19.66
CA MET A 659 -11.24 -6.01 18.37
C MET A 659 -11.11 -7.53 18.56
N GLN A 660 -10.42 -8.00 19.61
CA GLN A 660 -10.33 -9.42 19.92
C GLN A 660 -11.71 -10.01 20.20
N GLY A 661 -12.52 -9.37 21.06
CA GLY A 661 -13.87 -9.80 21.36
C GLY A 661 -14.79 -9.80 20.13
N THR A 662 -14.67 -8.77 19.30
CA THR A 662 -15.41 -8.66 18.03
C THR A 662 -15.08 -9.84 17.11
N TRP A 663 -13.81 -10.17 16.93
CA TRP A 663 -13.40 -11.30 16.10
C TRP A 663 -13.87 -12.63 16.67
N GLN A 664 -13.78 -12.83 17.98
CA GLN A 664 -14.26 -14.05 18.65
C GLN A 664 -15.75 -14.28 18.41
N SER A 665 -16.55 -13.21 18.31
CA SER A 665 -18.00 -13.31 18.02
C SER A 665 -18.30 -13.86 16.62
N LEU A 666 -17.31 -13.90 15.73
CA LEU A 666 -17.43 -14.45 14.38
C LEU A 666 -17.15 -15.96 14.30
N ALA A 667 -16.97 -16.64 15.43
CA ALA A 667 -16.82 -18.09 15.48
C ALA A 667 -17.98 -18.79 14.74
N GLY A 668 -17.65 -19.75 13.87
CA GLY A 668 -18.62 -20.46 13.03
C GLY A 668 -19.12 -19.68 11.80
N ARG A 669 -18.73 -18.42 11.61
CA ARG A 669 -18.98 -17.62 10.40
C ARG A 669 -17.78 -17.55 9.47
N ILE A 670 -16.62 -17.96 9.98
CA ILE A 670 -15.34 -18.06 9.29
C ILE A 670 -14.80 -19.46 9.53
N ASP A 671 -14.00 -19.98 8.61
CA ASP A 671 -13.36 -21.29 8.79
C ASP A 671 -12.54 -21.33 10.09
N THR A 672 -12.48 -22.52 10.68
CA THR A 672 -11.92 -22.73 12.02
C THR A 672 -10.44 -22.36 12.09
N ARG A 673 -9.68 -22.68 11.04
CA ARG A 673 -8.23 -22.46 11.04
C ARG A 673 -7.90 -20.96 11.06
N ARG A 674 -8.40 -20.17 10.11
CA ARG A 674 -8.10 -18.73 10.05
C ARG A 674 -8.72 -17.97 11.22
N HIS A 675 -9.91 -18.39 11.68
CA HIS A 675 -10.50 -17.82 12.89
C HIS A 675 -9.59 -17.98 14.10
N LYS A 676 -9.02 -19.17 14.31
CA LYS A 676 -8.07 -19.45 15.40
C LYS A 676 -6.77 -18.64 15.27
N GLU A 677 -6.14 -18.68 14.08
CA GLU A 677 -4.87 -17.98 13.84
C GLU A 677 -4.99 -16.47 14.06
N VAL A 678 -6.07 -15.84 13.61
CA VAL A 678 -6.34 -14.41 13.86
C VAL A 678 -6.68 -14.15 15.34
N THR A 679 -7.42 -15.03 16.01
CA THR A 679 -7.70 -14.89 17.46
C THR A 679 -6.41 -14.83 18.27
N GLU A 680 -5.45 -15.68 17.95
CA GLU A 680 -4.13 -15.71 18.62
C GLU A 680 -3.37 -14.39 18.40
N ARG A 681 -3.39 -13.83 17.18
CA ARG A 681 -2.73 -12.55 16.87
C ARG A 681 -3.41 -11.38 17.57
N LEU A 682 -4.73 -11.31 17.59
CA LEU A 682 -5.46 -10.25 18.30
C LEU A 682 -5.26 -10.32 19.82
N ALA A 683 -5.07 -11.52 20.38
CA ALA A 683 -4.70 -11.66 21.78
C ALA A 683 -3.31 -11.07 22.08
N ILE A 684 -2.32 -11.27 21.18
CA ILE A 684 -1.01 -10.64 21.27
C ILE A 684 -1.16 -9.12 21.20
N GLN A 685 -1.90 -8.61 20.22
CA GLN A 685 -2.13 -7.16 20.04
C GLN A 685 -2.77 -6.52 21.29
N ALA A 686 -3.78 -7.15 21.87
CA ALA A 686 -4.43 -6.68 23.10
C ALA A 686 -3.46 -6.62 24.27
N ALA A 687 -2.63 -7.65 24.44
CA ALA A 687 -1.62 -7.69 25.50
C ALA A 687 -0.52 -6.64 25.30
N ASP A 688 -0.05 -6.48 24.06
CA ASP A 688 0.98 -5.51 23.71
C ASP A 688 0.48 -4.07 23.83
N SER A 689 -0.78 -3.79 23.46
CA SER A 689 -1.37 -2.46 23.62
C SER A 689 -1.42 -2.01 25.09
N ALA A 690 -1.67 -2.94 26.01
CA ALA A 690 -1.60 -2.68 27.46
C ALA A 690 -0.16 -2.37 27.91
N LYS A 691 0.84 -3.14 27.41
CA LYS A 691 2.26 -2.89 27.72
C LYS A 691 2.70 -1.52 27.19
N TRP A 692 2.32 -1.17 25.98
CA TRP A 692 2.61 0.14 25.39
C TRP A 692 2.04 1.26 26.25
N ARG A 693 0.74 1.20 26.59
CA ARG A 693 0.09 2.16 27.48
C ARG A 693 0.83 2.33 28.79
N ASP A 694 1.07 1.21 29.48
CA ASP A 694 1.62 1.25 30.85
C ASP A 694 3.06 1.79 30.86
N HIS A 695 3.90 1.34 29.93
CA HIS A 695 5.29 1.77 29.81
C HIS A 695 5.40 3.26 29.48
N ILE A 696 4.70 3.70 28.43
CA ILE A 696 4.75 5.10 27.97
C ILE A 696 4.20 6.06 29.04
N LEU A 697 3.07 5.71 29.65
CA LEU A 697 2.47 6.56 30.67
C LEU A 697 3.32 6.63 31.93
N GLN A 698 3.91 5.52 32.39
CA GLN A 698 4.84 5.50 33.51
C GLN A 698 6.07 6.37 33.23
N TYR A 699 6.61 6.31 32.02
CA TYR A 699 7.78 7.10 31.65
C TYR A 699 7.46 8.62 31.59
N PHE A 700 6.40 9.04 30.92
CA PHE A 700 6.09 10.46 30.81
C PHE A 700 5.51 11.07 32.10
N GLN A 701 4.91 10.27 32.97
CA GLN A 701 4.44 10.73 34.28
C GLN A 701 5.57 11.31 35.13
N GLN A 702 6.78 10.80 34.99
CA GLN A 702 7.96 11.30 35.75
C GLN A 702 8.25 12.79 35.40
N PHE A 703 7.96 13.21 34.18
CA PHE A 703 8.16 14.58 33.72
C PHE A 703 6.95 15.46 33.97
N SER A 704 5.75 14.96 33.73
CA SER A 704 4.53 15.74 33.92
C SER A 704 4.25 16.04 35.39
N GLY A 705 4.65 15.15 36.31
CA GLY A 705 4.31 15.21 37.73
C GLY A 705 2.81 15.17 38.02
N MET A 706 1.97 14.92 37.02
CA MET A 706 0.52 14.95 37.12
C MET A 706 -0.05 13.53 37.31
N PRO A 707 -1.14 13.38 38.07
CA PRO A 707 -1.73 12.03 38.28
C PRO A 707 -2.37 11.53 36.97
N ILE A 708 -2.41 10.20 36.83
CA ILE A 708 -3.21 9.49 35.86
C ILE A 708 -4.52 9.12 36.57
N THR A 709 -5.64 9.58 36.02
CA THR A 709 -6.97 9.16 36.45
C THR A 709 -7.58 8.36 35.30
N PRO A 710 -7.54 7.02 35.32
CA PRO A 710 -8.13 6.21 34.24
C PRO A 710 -9.58 6.60 34.00
N PRO A 711 -10.00 6.66 32.74
CA PRO A 711 -11.38 7.06 32.37
C PRO A 711 -12.44 6.05 32.85
#